data_b881f9302b850d6075a70c732cc0cd60
#
_entry.id   b881f9302b850d6075a70c732cc0cd60
#
_cell.length_a   1.000
_cell.length_b   1.000
_cell.length_c   1.000
_cell.angle_alpha   90.00
_cell.angle_beta   90.00
_cell.angle_gamma   90.00
#
_symmetry.space_group_name_H-M   'P 1'
#
loop_
_entity.id
_entity.type
_entity.pdbx_description
1 polymer ?
#
loop_
_entity_poly.entity_id
_entity_poly.type
_entity_poly.pdbx_seq_one_letter_code
_entity_poly.pdbx_strand_id
1 'polypeptide(L)'
;ASLTGESLPVQKNAATVLGRNVPLGDRRNTAFMGTLVAYGRGRGVVTSTGMHTQLGLIARMLQNVKSEETPLQRRLDQLGQTLSIGALALVAIVFVVALINYTNIGNLFINPLSYAKENLKEITDVFIIAISLAIAAVPEGLPAVVTISLALGMREMIRRHALIRKLASVETLGSATVICSDKTGTLTQNEMTVTRLWSDGQFIEVTGTGYIPQGEFTIEQKPVDIANYPAALTALWLGVLNNDSQLEVTGASDMQQTYRVVGDPTEGALIVAATKAGVLHIDINQAYPRENEIPFDSERKRMITVHDVRNPKPEDASPFYDKKIRNWDVIAVKGAPDVVLDLCTRYQTMSDVSKPLTARKRKEIIAANDAMTADALRVLGLAYRVVRDVPDDPNKIVREKLEKDLVFVGLVGMIDPPRQEVKPALERARQAGIRTIMITGDYPNTARAIANEIGLLKRGRKVATGADLDAMSDKKLFREIEKTDVFARVSPEHKMRIVNALQANNEIVAMTGDGVNDAPAIKRSDIGVAMGITGTDVAKETADMVLTDDNYASIVAAVEQGRIIYSNIRKFVFFLLSSNVAEIMVIFLATLAGLPPPLTAIQLLWLNLITDGAPALALAMEKGDPDIMSRKPRAKSEPIINRVMGLGITIQTITQTTAVLSAFGLGLLWHLQAGALVPPGMNPILYLLHHDWRGVDIQAAETMAFVTLSLCELFRAYTVRSERASIFQIGVFSNKYMQYAVGVSIALLLIVCAVPFLQPIFNTHFLSTTEWIAVIGLALIPAFSEEVTKFFLRRQKD
;
A
#
# COMPACT_ATOMS: atom_id res chain seq x y z
N ALA A 1 17.75 16.69 -10.20
CA ALA A 1 17.44 15.49 -9.46
C ALA A 1 16.68 15.78 -8.16
N SER A 2 17.36 16.24 -7.08
CA SER A 2 16.75 16.34 -5.74
C SER A 2 15.54 17.30 -5.60
N LEU A 3 15.36 18.27 -6.45
CA LEU A 3 14.26 19.24 -6.40
C LEU A 3 13.19 19.06 -7.51
N THR A 4 13.49 18.31 -8.56
CA THR A 4 12.56 18.11 -9.69
C THR A 4 12.21 16.66 -9.97
N GLY A 5 12.88 15.71 -9.31
CA GLY A 5 12.72 14.27 -9.54
C GLY A 5 13.33 13.78 -10.88
N GLU A 6 13.90 14.66 -11.68
CA GLU A 6 14.51 14.28 -12.97
C GLU A 6 15.94 13.78 -12.77
N SER A 7 16.30 12.67 -13.42
CA SER A 7 17.62 12.03 -13.33
C SER A 7 18.70 12.76 -14.14
N LEU A 8 18.34 13.66 -15.04
CA LEU A 8 19.28 14.35 -15.93
C LEU A 8 19.78 15.67 -15.35
N PRO A 9 21.09 15.96 -15.43
CA PRO A 9 21.63 17.27 -15.06
C PRO A 9 21.13 18.37 -16.00
N VAL A 10 20.87 19.56 -15.45
CA VAL A 10 20.44 20.74 -16.20
C VAL A 10 21.59 21.71 -16.30
N GLN A 11 21.97 22.07 -17.52
CA GLN A 11 23.01 23.06 -17.74
C GLN A 11 22.57 24.44 -17.29
N LYS A 12 23.47 25.13 -16.57
CA LYS A 12 23.25 26.49 -16.06
C LYS A 12 23.99 27.50 -16.93
N ASN A 13 23.28 28.55 -17.32
CA ASN A 13 23.83 29.63 -18.14
C ASN A 13 23.37 31.01 -17.61
N ALA A 14 24.29 31.79 -17.11
CA ALA A 14 24.01 33.11 -16.51
C ALA A 14 23.46 34.14 -17.52
N ALA A 15 23.73 33.97 -18.82
CA ALA A 15 23.21 34.89 -19.85
C ALA A 15 21.73 34.69 -20.18
N THR A 16 21.12 33.62 -19.72
CA THR A 16 19.71 33.30 -20.00
C THR A 16 18.80 34.28 -19.21
N VAL A 17 17.96 35.02 -19.92
CA VAL A 17 16.90 35.86 -19.29
C VAL A 17 15.61 35.04 -19.28
N LEU A 18 15.03 34.84 -18.10
CA LEU A 18 13.85 34.03 -17.90
C LEU A 18 12.61 34.90 -17.63
N GLY A 19 11.45 34.41 -18.06
CA GLY A 19 10.16 34.99 -17.70
C GLY A 19 9.85 34.79 -16.21
N ARG A 20 8.78 35.46 -15.70
CA ARG A 20 8.42 35.37 -14.26
C ARG A 20 7.95 33.96 -13.79
N ASN A 21 7.33 33.19 -14.68
CA ASN A 21 6.68 31.92 -14.34
C ASN A 21 7.35 30.71 -15.04
N VAL A 22 8.69 30.62 -14.95
CA VAL A 22 9.41 29.45 -15.48
C VAL A 22 9.45 28.34 -14.44
N PRO A 23 9.08 27.11 -14.82
CA PRO A 23 9.16 25.94 -13.93
C PRO A 23 10.57 25.77 -13.33
N LEU A 24 10.65 25.19 -12.14
CA LEU A 24 11.91 25.06 -11.38
C LEU A 24 13.01 24.37 -12.18
N GLY A 25 12.69 23.28 -12.87
CA GLY A 25 13.61 22.50 -13.70
C GLY A 25 14.17 23.27 -14.90
N ASP A 26 13.42 24.25 -15.42
CA ASP A 26 13.78 25.03 -16.61
C ASP A 26 14.52 26.34 -16.26
N ARG A 27 14.73 26.65 -14.98
CA ARG A 27 15.45 27.85 -14.54
C ARG A 27 16.95 27.70 -14.73
N ARG A 28 17.43 27.98 -15.96
CA ARG A 28 18.83 27.77 -16.35
C ARG A 28 19.81 28.79 -15.77
N ASN A 29 19.35 29.94 -15.34
CA ASN A 29 20.19 30.98 -14.74
C ASN A 29 20.28 30.92 -13.22
N THR A 30 19.71 29.91 -12.58
CA THR A 30 19.65 29.79 -11.12
C THR A 30 20.18 28.41 -10.69
N ALA A 31 21.10 28.39 -9.73
CA ALA A 31 21.52 27.18 -9.00
C ALA A 31 20.77 27.10 -7.68
N PHE A 32 20.49 25.90 -7.18
CA PHE A 32 19.67 25.68 -6.00
C PHE A 32 20.43 24.96 -4.90
N MET A 33 20.26 25.41 -3.67
CA MET A 33 20.72 24.72 -2.48
C MET A 33 20.19 23.26 -2.44
N GLY A 34 21.01 22.30 -2.03
CA GLY A 34 20.64 20.87 -1.97
C GLY A 34 20.71 20.15 -3.31
N THR A 35 21.28 20.77 -4.35
CA THR A 35 21.58 20.12 -5.62
C THR A 35 23.09 19.98 -5.83
N LEU A 36 23.51 18.93 -6.54
CA LEU A 36 24.90 18.63 -6.85
C LEU A 36 25.31 19.26 -8.20
N VAL A 37 26.53 19.72 -8.29
CA VAL A 37 27.19 20.09 -9.55
C VAL A 37 27.72 18.80 -10.19
N ALA A 38 27.08 18.34 -11.26
CA ALA A 38 27.49 17.12 -11.96
C ALA A 38 28.77 17.34 -12.81
N TYR A 39 28.93 18.54 -13.36
CA TYR A 39 30.09 18.88 -14.19
C TYR A 39 30.34 20.41 -14.20
N GLY A 40 31.59 20.80 -14.36
CA GLY A 40 31.99 22.20 -14.55
C GLY A 40 32.14 22.98 -13.23
N ARG A 41 32.24 24.29 -13.37
CA ARG A 41 32.42 25.26 -12.27
C ARG A 41 31.70 26.57 -12.59
N GLY A 42 31.29 27.29 -11.57
CA GLY A 42 30.63 28.59 -11.77
C GLY A 42 30.78 29.51 -10.57
N ARG A 43 30.37 30.75 -10.74
CA ARG A 43 30.20 31.74 -9.68
C ARG A 43 28.76 32.23 -9.70
N GLY A 44 28.17 32.44 -8.54
CA GLY A 44 26.81 32.92 -8.41
C GLY A 44 26.68 33.97 -7.30
N VAL A 45 25.60 34.74 -7.35
CA VAL A 45 25.18 35.64 -6.28
C VAL A 45 24.05 35.00 -5.53
N VAL A 46 24.15 34.94 -4.20
CA VAL A 46 23.10 34.42 -3.34
C VAL A 46 21.90 35.36 -3.38
N THR A 47 20.77 34.87 -3.89
CA THR A 47 19.52 35.64 -4.04
C THR A 47 18.51 35.37 -2.95
N SER A 48 18.60 34.21 -2.27
CA SER A 48 17.68 33.80 -1.20
C SER A 48 18.42 32.94 -0.18
N THR A 49 18.06 33.08 1.11
CA THR A 49 18.66 32.32 2.21
C THR A 49 17.59 31.73 3.12
N GLY A 50 17.94 30.71 3.91
CA GLY A 50 17.08 30.09 4.92
C GLY A 50 15.74 29.63 4.34
N MET A 51 14.67 30.01 5.01
CA MET A 51 13.29 29.62 4.64
C MET A 51 12.75 30.26 3.32
N HIS A 52 13.52 31.15 2.71
CA HIS A 52 13.19 31.72 1.40
C HIS A 52 13.86 30.99 0.23
N THR A 53 14.74 30.04 0.48
CA THR A 53 15.26 29.12 -0.54
C THR A 53 14.17 28.14 -0.97
N GLN A 54 14.35 27.46 -2.13
CA GLN A 54 13.39 26.42 -2.56
C GLN A 54 13.28 25.30 -1.54
N LEU A 55 14.40 24.87 -0.96
CA LEU A 55 14.41 23.87 0.11
C LEU A 55 13.72 24.41 1.38
N GLY A 56 13.90 25.69 1.71
CA GLY A 56 13.21 26.33 2.83
C GLY A 56 11.70 26.45 2.62
N LEU A 57 11.24 26.67 1.40
CA LEU A 57 9.80 26.66 1.06
C LEU A 57 9.21 25.26 1.25
N ILE A 58 9.91 24.21 0.82
CA ILE A 58 9.52 22.80 1.07
C ILE A 58 9.45 22.52 2.59
N ALA A 59 10.46 22.94 3.36
CA ALA A 59 10.46 22.78 4.81
C ALA A 59 9.26 23.49 5.48
N ARG A 60 8.92 24.71 5.02
CA ARG A 60 7.73 25.43 5.50
C ARG A 60 6.43 24.71 5.19
N MET A 61 6.30 24.14 3.99
CA MET A 61 5.14 23.32 3.62
C MET A 61 5.01 22.11 4.56
N LEU A 62 6.13 21.45 4.89
CA LEU A 62 6.14 20.31 5.80
C LEU A 62 5.73 20.68 7.25
N GLN A 63 6.14 21.84 7.75
CA GLN A 63 5.79 22.30 9.09
C GLN A 63 4.29 22.64 9.24
N ASN A 64 3.65 23.10 8.19
CA ASN A 64 2.26 23.52 8.22
C ASN A 64 1.24 22.35 8.16
N VAL A 65 1.68 21.12 7.93
CA VAL A 65 0.79 19.94 7.90
C VAL A 65 0.63 19.38 9.32
N LYS A 66 -0.61 19.46 9.85
CA LYS A 66 -0.99 18.85 11.13
C LYS A 66 -1.25 17.37 10.94
N SER A 67 -0.86 16.55 11.93
CA SER A 67 -1.25 15.14 11.99
C SER A 67 -2.71 15.04 12.43
N GLU A 68 -3.53 14.34 11.68
CA GLU A 68 -4.93 14.06 12.02
C GLU A 68 -5.06 12.65 12.59
N GLU A 69 -6.03 12.44 13.49
CA GLU A 69 -6.41 11.12 13.98
C GLU A 69 -7.03 10.30 12.85
N THR A 70 -6.84 8.97 12.91
CA THR A 70 -7.41 8.09 11.88
C THR A 70 -8.92 7.95 12.00
N PRO A 71 -9.61 7.63 10.90
CA PRO A 71 -11.06 7.38 10.94
C PRO A 71 -11.45 6.27 11.93
N LEU A 72 -10.64 5.23 12.07
CA LEU A 72 -10.90 4.12 12.99
C LEU A 72 -10.79 4.56 14.44
N GLN A 73 -9.74 5.31 14.81
CA GLN A 73 -9.58 5.82 16.17
C GLN A 73 -10.77 6.67 16.60
N ARG A 74 -11.13 7.67 15.80
CA ARG A 74 -12.30 8.53 16.06
C ARG A 74 -13.60 7.74 16.28
N ARG A 75 -13.77 6.66 15.50
CA ARG A 75 -14.98 5.83 15.57
C ARG A 75 -14.98 4.87 16.74
N LEU A 76 -13.84 4.30 17.08
CA LEU A 76 -13.71 3.48 18.29
C LEU A 76 -13.98 4.32 19.53
N ASP A 77 -13.49 5.56 19.58
CA ASP A 77 -13.74 6.48 20.68
C ASP A 77 -15.23 6.87 20.76
N GLN A 78 -15.87 7.16 19.61
CA GLN A 78 -17.31 7.44 19.56
C GLN A 78 -18.14 6.22 19.98
N LEU A 79 -17.76 5.02 19.53
CA LEU A 79 -18.41 3.78 19.93
C LEU A 79 -18.26 3.56 21.45
N GLY A 80 -17.04 3.70 21.97
CA GLY A 80 -16.76 3.59 23.40
C GLY A 80 -17.58 4.54 24.25
N GLN A 81 -17.66 5.82 23.87
CA GLN A 81 -18.48 6.83 24.55
C GLN A 81 -19.97 6.48 24.51
N THR A 82 -20.49 6.07 23.35
CA THR A 82 -21.90 5.69 23.21
C THR A 82 -22.26 4.49 24.07
N LEU A 83 -21.39 3.48 24.07
CA LEU A 83 -21.55 2.28 24.90
C LEU A 83 -21.49 2.60 26.40
N SER A 84 -20.52 3.44 26.81
CA SER A 84 -20.38 3.84 28.22
C SER A 84 -21.61 4.60 28.75
N ILE A 85 -22.15 5.52 27.94
CA ILE A 85 -23.38 6.26 28.32
C ILE A 85 -24.57 5.30 28.40
N GLY A 86 -24.73 4.41 27.39
CA GLY A 86 -25.79 3.41 27.38
C GLY A 86 -25.70 2.46 28.57
N ALA A 87 -24.51 1.99 28.90
CA ALA A 87 -24.23 1.14 30.04
C ALA A 87 -24.58 1.80 31.38
N LEU A 88 -24.11 3.03 31.59
CA LEU A 88 -24.43 3.78 32.80
C LEU A 88 -25.95 4.00 32.99
N ALA A 89 -26.66 4.30 31.92
CA ALA A 89 -28.11 4.44 31.97
C ALA A 89 -28.79 3.11 32.36
N LEU A 90 -28.34 2.00 31.80
CA LEU A 90 -28.88 0.68 32.08
C LEU A 90 -28.56 0.24 33.52
N VAL A 91 -27.32 0.44 33.97
CA VAL A 91 -26.89 0.19 35.35
C VAL A 91 -27.80 0.98 36.35
N ALA A 92 -28.08 2.24 36.08
CA ALA A 92 -28.94 3.05 36.89
C ALA A 92 -30.39 2.50 36.93
N ILE A 93 -30.92 2.05 35.78
CA ILE A 93 -32.25 1.43 35.69
C ILE A 93 -32.27 0.12 36.51
N VAL A 94 -31.28 -0.76 36.31
CA VAL A 94 -31.20 -2.03 37.06
C VAL A 94 -31.09 -1.79 38.55
N PHE A 95 -30.25 -0.83 38.95
CA PHE A 95 -30.11 -0.47 40.36
C PHE A 95 -31.44 -0.04 40.98
N VAL A 96 -32.20 0.83 40.32
CA VAL A 96 -33.52 1.29 40.80
C VAL A 96 -34.53 0.14 40.84
N VAL A 97 -34.60 -0.68 39.78
CA VAL A 97 -35.51 -1.83 39.69
C VAL A 97 -35.19 -2.86 40.78
N ALA A 98 -33.90 -3.16 40.96
CA ALA A 98 -33.48 -4.11 42.00
C ALA A 98 -33.81 -3.59 43.41
N LEU A 99 -33.60 -2.31 43.70
CA LEU A 99 -34.01 -1.72 44.97
C LEU A 99 -35.52 -1.85 45.19
N ILE A 100 -36.34 -1.65 44.16
CA ILE A 100 -37.79 -1.83 44.26
C ILE A 100 -38.17 -3.28 44.56
N ASN A 101 -37.50 -4.25 43.90
CA ASN A 101 -37.82 -5.66 44.02
C ASN A 101 -37.30 -6.29 45.33
N TYR A 102 -36.12 -5.85 45.79
CA TYR A 102 -35.47 -6.49 46.97
C TYR A 102 -35.65 -5.73 48.28
N THR A 103 -36.14 -4.45 48.28
CA THR A 103 -36.32 -3.66 49.48
C THR A 103 -37.71 -3.00 49.52
N ASN A 104 -38.16 -2.62 50.72
CA ASN A 104 -39.42 -1.87 50.87
C ASN A 104 -39.19 -0.37 50.67
N ILE A 105 -39.11 0.06 49.39
CA ILE A 105 -38.72 1.43 49.01
C ILE A 105 -39.62 2.52 49.60
N GLY A 106 -40.85 2.17 50.02
CA GLY A 106 -41.75 3.13 50.68
C GLY A 106 -41.17 3.71 51.96
N ASN A 107 -40.41 2.92 52.72
CA ASN A 107 -39.77 3.35 53.96
C ASN A 107 -38.57 4.31 53.74
N LEU A 108 -37.98 4.34 52.53
CA LEU A 108 -36.91 5.26 52.18
C LEU A 108 -37.36 6.76 52.30
N PHE A 109 -38.59 7.03 51.91
CA PHE A 109 -39.12 8.40 51.94
C PHE A 109 -39.65 8.80 53.32
N ILE A 110 -39.93 7.83 54.23
CA ILE A 110 -40.43 8.07 55.58
C ILE A 110 -39.29 8.23 56.59
N ASN A 111 -38.30 7.29 56.56
CA ASN A 111 -37.16 7.31 57.47
C ASN A 111 -35.92 6.72 56.80
N PRO A 112 -35.11 7.52 56.06
CA PRO A 112 -34.00 7.05 55.26
C PRO A 112 -32.88 6.35 56.07
N LEU A 113 -32.65 6.76 57.32
CA LEU A 113 -31.63 6.18 58.20
C LEU A 113 -32.03 4.79 58.73
N SER A 114 -33.27 4.60 59.08
CA SER A 114 -33.82 3.30 59.51
C SER A 114 -33.86 2.34 58.33
N TYR A 115 -34.35 2.83 57.18
CA TYR A 115 -34.35 2.06 55.92
C TYR A 115 -32.94 1.54 55.55
N ALA A 116 -31.91 2.42 55.60
CA ALA A 116 -30.55 2.02 55.25
C ALA A 116 -29.97 0.98 56.23
N LYS A 117 -30.30 1.06 57.51
CA LYS A 117 -29.84 0.05 58.52
C LYS A 117 -30.56 -1.29 58.37
N GLU A 118 -31.86 -1.25 58.14
CA GLU A 118 -32.69 -2.47 58.02
C GLU A 118 -32.44 -3.23 56.72
N ASN A 119 -32.11 -2.53 55.63
CA ASN A 119 -31.88 -3.13 54.31
C ASN A 119 -30.41 -3.03 53.87
N LEU A 120 -29.44 -2.94 54.78
CA LEU A 120 -28.02 -2.77 54.43
C LEU A 120 -27.47 -3.90 53.57
N LYS A 121 -27.86 -5.15 53.89
CA LYS A 121 -27.46 -6.32 53.14
C LYS A 121 -28.01 -6.30 51.71
N GLU A 122 -29.30 -6.09 51.58
CA GLU A 122 -29.99 -6.02 50.27
C GLU A 122 -29.48 -4.88 49.40
N ILE A 123 -29.22 -3.72 49.98
CA ILE A 123 -28.64 -2.57 49.28
C ILE A 123 -27.21 -2.93 48.79
N THR A 124 -26.43 -3.64 49.63
CA THR A 124 -25.09 -4.08 49.22
C THR A 124 -25.16 -5.10 48.10
N ASP A 125 -26.07 -6.05 48.13
CA ASP A 125 -26.27 -7.05 47.10
C ASP A 125 -26.70 -6.40 45.77
N VAL A 126 -27.64 -5.45 45.82
CA VAL A 126 -28.08 -4.65 44.66
C VAL A 126 -26.90 -3.83 44.07
N PHE A 127 -26.06 -3.28 44.94
CA PHE A 127 -24.89 -2.52 44.51
C PHE A 127 -23.87 -3.42 43.83
N ILE A 128 -23.66 -4.65 44.31
CA ILE A 128 -22.81 -5.67 43.71
C ILE A 128 -23.35 -6.06 42.31
N ILE A 129 -24.67 -6.25 42.16
CA ILE A 129 -25.31 -6.54 40.88
C ILE A 129 -25.05 -5.36 39.89
N ALA A 130 -25.21 -4.13 40.35
CA ALA A 130 -24.97 -2.93 39.54
C ALA A 130 -23.51 -2.82 39.08
N ILE A 131 -22.55 -3.11 39.96
CA ILE A 131 -21.12 -3.16 39.63
C ILE A 131 -20.86 -4.29 38.64
N SER A 132 -21.40 -5.49 38.85
CA SER A 132 -21.25 -6.62 37.93
C SER A 132 -21.74 -6.28 36.54
N LEU A 133 -22.88 -5.61 36.44
CA LEU A 133 -23.41 -5.14 35.16
C LEU A 133 -22.52 -4.06 34.51
N ALA A 134 -21.94 -3.16 35.30
CA ALA A 134 -21.03 -2.14 34.82
C ALA A 134 -19.74 -2.78 34.23
N ILE A 135 -19.23 -3.83 34.89
CA ILE A 135 -18.07 -4.60 34.39
C ILE A 135 -18.41 -5.30 33.07
N ALA A 136 -19.57 -5.99 33.00
CA ALA A 136 -20.01 -6.65 31.77
C ALA A 136 -20.21 -5.68 30.58
N ALA A 137 -20.49 -4.40 30.85
CA ALA A 137 -20.79 -3.40 29.83
C ALA A 137 -19.55 -2.81 29.16
N VAL A 138 -18.35 -2.98 29.74
CA VAL A 138 -17.11 -2.38 29.22
C VAL A 138 -16.29 -3.46 28.50
N PRO A 139 -16.13 -3.38 27.17
CA PRO A 139 -15.30 -4.34 26.42
C PRO A 139 -13.81 -4.03 26.62
N GLU A 140 -13.26 -4.40 27.77
CA GLU A 140 -11.87 -4.10 28.18
C GLU A 140 -10.82 -4.66 27.21
N GLY A 141 -11.11 -5.79 26.59
CA GLY A 141 -10.22 -6.44 25.60
C GLY A 141 -10.11 -5.71 24.25
N LEU A 142 -11.07 -4.86 23.89
CA LEU A 142 -11.17 -4.27 22.56
C LEU A 142 -9.95 -3.44 22.14
N PRO A 143 -9.43 -2.48 22.92
CA PRO A 143 -8.25 -1.69 22.54
C PRO A 143 -6.99 -2.56 22.39
N ALA A 144 -6.82 -3.56 23.28
CA ALA A 144 -5.69 -4.47 23.24
C ALA A 144 -5.72 -5.34 21.97
N VAL A 145 -6.87 -5.93 21.65
CA VAL A 145 -7.04 -6.78 20.46
C VAL A 145 -6.87 -5.96 19.17
N VAL A 146 -7.38 -4.72 19.11
CA VAL A 146 -7.13 -3.80 17.97
C VAL A 146 -5.65 -3.56 17.77
N THR A 147 -4.91 -3.20 18.83
CA THR A 147 -3.48 -2.93 18.77
C THR A 147 -2.68 -4.15 18.30
N ILE A 148 -2.99 -5.33 18.86
CA ILE A 148 -2.36 -6.58 18.46
C ILE A 148 -2.69 -6.93 17.01
N SER A 149 -3.94 -6.75 16.57
CA SER A 149 -4.38 -6.99 15.19
C SER A 149 -3.62 -6.11 14.20
N LEU A 150 -3.45 -4.81 14.51
CA LEU A 150 -2.67 -3.89 13.69
C LEU A 150 -1.18 -4.28 13.65
N ALA A 151 -0.61 -4.70 14.79
CA ALA A 151 0.80 -5.13 14.86
C ALA A 151 1.05 -6.42 14.05
N LEU A 152 0.16 -7.40 14.13
CA LEU A 152 0.20 -8.62 13.32
C LEU A 152 0.04 -8.32 11.83
N GLY A 153 -0.86 -7.40 11.50
CA GLY A 153 -1.05 -6.92 10.14
C GLY A 153 0.17 -6.21 9.58
N MET A 154 0.82 -5.37 10.37
CA MET A 154 2.08 -4.72 9.99
C MET A 154 3.18 -5.76 9.67
N ARG A 155 3.33 -6.79 10.48
CA ARG A 155 4.27 -7.88 10.20
C ARG A 155 4.00 -8.57 8.86
N GLU A 156 2.74 -8.77 8.49
CA GLU A 156 2.39 -9.35 7.19
C GLU A 156 2.64 -8.40 6.03
N MET A 157 2.41 -7.09 6.23
CA MET A 157 2.75 -6.07 5.23
C MET A 157 4.26 -5.98 4.97
N ILE A 158 5.09 -6.09 6.01
CA ILE A 158 6.56 -6.14 5.86
C ILE A 158 6.98 -7.31 4.96
N ARG A 159 6.36 -8.49 5.10
CA ARG A 159 6.62 -9.64 4.23
C ARG A 159 6.26 -9.40 2.77
N ARG A 160 5.41 -8.41 2.50
CA ARG A 160 5.00 -7.95 1.17
C ARG A 160 5.70 -6.66 0.76
N HIS A 161 6.90 -6.41 1.28
CA HIS A 161 7.74 -5.26 0.97
C HIS A 161 7.16 -3.89 1.37
N ALA A 162 6.16 -3.85 2.22
CA ALA A 162 5.55 -2.62 2.74
C ALA A 162 5.90 -2.43 4.24
N LEU A 163 6.91 -1.61 4.53
CA LEU A 163 7.32 -1.27 5.88
C LEU A 163 6.46 -0.13 6.42
N ILE A 164 5.53 -0.44 7.29
CA ILE A 164 4.66 0.54 7.94
C ILE A 164 5.40 1.21 9.10
N ARG A 165 5.37 2.52 9.18
CA ARG A 165 5.98 3.32 10.24
C ARG A 165 4.99 3.74 11.33
N LYS A 166 3.71 3.86 10.99
CA LYS A 166 2.64 4.23 11.92
C LYS A 166 1.52 3.17 11.85
N LEU A 167 1.19 2.54 12.96
CA LEU A 167 0.14 1.52 13.05
C LEU A 167 -1.21 1.98 12.49
N ALA A 168 -1.52 3.24 12.70
CA ALA A 168 -2.75 3.87 12.23
C ALA A 168 -2.90 3.86 10.71
N SER A 169 -1.79 3.94 9.97
CA SER A 169 -1.79 3.98 8.49
C SER A 169 -2.19 2.65 7.84
N VAL A 170 -2.11 1.54 8.58
CA VAL A 170 -2.56 0.21 8.12
C VAL A 170 -4.04 0.21 7.74
N GLU A 171 -4.88 0.78 8.59
CA GLU A 171 -6.34 0.88 8.35
C GLU A 171 -6.66 1.84 7.23
N THR A 172 -6.02 3.02 7.25
CA THR A 172 -6.26 4.06 6.25
C THR A 172 -5.90 3.57 4.86
N LEU A 173 -4.81 2.80 4.72
CA LEU A 173 -4.37 2.20 3.46
C LEU A 173 -5.42 1.23 2.90
N GLY A 174 -6.04 0.39 3.74
CA GLY A 174 -7.13 -0.49 3.33
C GLY A 174 -8.37 0.24 2.81
N SER A 175 -8.51 1.52 3.16
CA SER A 175 -9.62 2.38 2.73
C SER A 175 -9.27 3.28 1.56
N ALA A 176 -8.04 3.22 1.02
CA ALA A 176 -7.58 4.07 -0.08
C ALA A 176 -8.51 3.95 -1.30
N THR A 177 -8.91 5.10 -1.84
CA THR A 177 -9.74 5.22 -3.03
C THR A 177 -8.93 5.65 -4.25
N VAL A 178 -7.84 6.41 -4.02
CA VAL A 178 -6.95 6.91 -5.05
C VAL A 178 -5.50 6.66 -4.65
N ILE A 179 -4.70 6.15 -5.59
CA ILE A 179 -3.25 6.06 -5.46
C ILE A 179 -2.65 7.06 -6.46
N CYS A 180 -1.99 8.10 -5.96
CA CYS A 180 -1.18 9.02 -6.74
C CYS A 180 0.24 8.48 -6.79
N SER A 181 0.68 8.00 -7.94
CA SER A 181 2.00 7.39 -8.12
C SER A 181 2.92 8.26 -8.94
N ASP A 182 4.14 8.47 -8.46
CA ASP A 182 5.19 8.98 -9.34
C ASP A 182 5.47 7.96 -10.45
N LYS A 183 5.94 8.44 -11.60
CA LYS A 183 6.30 7.59 -12.73
C LYS A 183 7.64 6.90 -12.49
N THR A 184 8.69 7.72 -12.26
CA THR A 184 10.08 7.28 -12.28
C THR A 184 10.41 6.43 -11.05
N GLY A 185 10.99 5.25 -11.28
CA GLY A 185 11.38 4.34 -10.20
C GLY A 185 10.23 3.60 -9.52
N THR A 186 8.96 4.04 -9.68
CA THR A 186 7.78 3.41 -9.09
C THR A 186 6.98 2.61 -10.12
N LEU A 187 6.51 3.28 -11.18
CA LEU A 187 5.81 2.62 -12.29
C LEU A 187 6.79 2.12 -13.35
N THR A 188 7.97 2.73 -13.43
CA THR A 188 9.08 2.34 -14.29
C THR A 188 10.27 1.83 -13.48
N GLN A 189 11.22 1.20 -14.16
CA GLN A 189 12.39 0.58 -13.51
C GLN A 189 13.44 1.62 -13.07
N ASN A 190 13.39 2.85 -13.59
CA ASN A 190 14.44 3.88 -13.49
C ASN A 190 15.77 3.41 -14.12
N GLU A 191 15.67 2.59 -15.14
CA GLU A 191 16.80 2.01 -15.89
C GLU A 191 16.58 2.27 -17.37
N MET A 192 17.30 3.26 -17.93
CA MET A 192 17.22 3.54 -19.36
C MET A 192 17.59 2.28 -20.15
N THR A 193 16.75 1.91 -21.11
CA THR A 193 16.91 0.70 -21.91
C THR A 193 16.78 1.04 -23.39
N VAL A 194 17.74 0.61 -24.21
CA VAL A 194 17.62 0.66 -25.67
C VAL A 194 16.59 -0.38 -26.11
N THR A 195 15.52 0.07 -26.72
CA THR A 195 14.43 -0.79 -27.22
C THR A 195 14.37 -0.84 -28.73
N ARG A 196 14.95 0.14 -29.44
CA ARG A 196 14.90 0.21 -30.90
C ARG A 196 16.14 0.86 -31.49
N LEU A 197 16.66 0.24 -32.55
CA LEU A 197 17.67 0.82 -33.43
C LEU A 197 17.03 1.12 -34.78
N TRP A 198 17.54 2.14 -35.49
CA TRP A 198 17.26 2.38 -36.89
C TRP A 198 18.53 2.61 -37.65
N SER A 199 18.74 1.88 -38.74
CA SER A 199 19.88 2.04 -39.62
C SER A 199 19.48 1.72 -41.05
N ASP A 200 19.88 2.60 -41.99
CA ASP A 200 19.66 2.46 -43.46
C ASP A 200 18.26 1.98 -43.87
N GLY A 201 17.21 2.49 -43.25
CA GLY A 201 15.82 2.15 -43.59
C GLY A 201 15.21 0.98 -42.81
N GLN A 202 15.97 0.30 -41.96
CA GLN A 202 15.52 -0.83 -41.13
C GLN A 202 15.34 -0.41 -39.68
N PHE A 203 14.20 -0.76 -39.11
CA PHE A 203 13.99 -0.75 -37.66
C PHE A 203 14.37 -2.12 -37.11
N ILE A 204 15.17 -2.14 -36.06
CA ILE A 204 15.59 -3.33 -35.32
C ILE A 204 15.11 -3.13 -33.87
N GLU A 205 14.28 -4.01 -33.38
CA GLU A 205 13.84 -3.98 -32.00
C GLU A 205 14.84 -4.74 -31.13
N VAL A 206 15.05 -4.23 -29.89
CA VAL A 206 15.96 -4.82 -28.91
C VAL A 206 15.14 -5.27 -27.71
N THR A 207 15.11 -6.57 -27.44
CA THR A 207 14.38 -7.15 -26.33
C THR A 207 15.20 -7.17 -25.05
N GLY A 208 14.57 -7.52 -23.93
CA GLY A 208 15.16 -7.47 -22.59
C GLY A 208 15.13 -6.06 -22.00
N THR A 209 14.88 -5.97 -20.71
CA THR A 209 14.67 -4.72 -19.98
C THR A 209 15.73 -4.52 -18.92
N GLY A 210 15.99 -3.26 -18.57
CA GLY A 210 16.92 -2.87 -17.53
C GLY A 210 18.38 -3.08 -17.91
N TYR A 211 19.22 -3.24 -16.89
CA TYR A 211 20.68 -3.36 -17.07
C TYR A 211 21.18 -4.79 -17.22
N ILE A 212 20.29 -5.78 -17.24
CA ILE A 212 20.69 -7.18 -17.51
C ILE A 212 21.01 -7.30 -19.00
N PRO A 213 22.25 -7.70 -19.39
CA PRO A 213 22.69 -7.75 -20.78
C PRO A 213 22.22 -9.06 -21.48
N GLN A 214 20.92 -9.36 -21.32
CA GLN A 214 20.25 -10.49 -21.96
C GLN A 214 19.08 -9.98 -22.80
N GLY A 215 18.98 -10.48 -24.03
CA GLY A 215 17.95 -10.09 -24.97
C GLY A 215 18.34 -10.43 -26.40
N GLU A 216 17.40 -10.23 -27.31
CA GLU A 216 17.55 -10.55 -28.73
C GLU A 216 17.30 -9.30 -29.58
N PHE A 217 17.86 -9.28 -30.76
CA PHE A 217 17.56 -8.29 -31.79
C PHE A 217 16.51 -8.89 -32.73
N THR A 218 15.47 -8.14 -33.05
CA THR A 218 14.40 -8.65 -33.92
C THR A 218 14.05 -7.65 -35.01
N ILE A 219 13.69 -8.17 -36.19
CA ILE A 219 13.10 -7.41 -37.30
C ILE A 219 11.75 -8.05 -37.62
N GLU A 220 10.69 -7.27 -37.64
CA GLU A 220 9.31 -7.78 -37.85
C GLU A 220 8.98 -8.98 -36.94
N GLN A 221 9.41 -8.90 -35.67
CA GLN A 221 9.25 -9.94 -34.62
C GLN A 221 10.04 -11.26 -34.88
N LYS A 222 10.94 -11.27 -35.84
CA LYS A 222 11.82 -12.42 -36.10
C LYS A 222 13.20 -12.16 -35.51
N PRO A 223 13.77 -13.07 -34.72
CA PRO A 223 15.13 -12.95 -34.22
C PRO A 223 16.14 -12.83 -35.36
N VAL A 224 17.09 -11.92 -35.23
CA VAL A 224 18.19 -11.72 -36.21
C VAL A 224 19.52 -11.67 -35.49
N ASP A 225 20.54 -12.18 -36.15
CA ASP A 225 21.91 -11.99 -35.68
C ASP A 225 22.41 -10.62 -36.15
N ILE A 226 22.66 -9.73 -35.19
CA ILE A 226 23.06 -8.34 -35.42
C ILE A 226 24.40 -8.25 -36.17
N ALA A 227 25.24 -9.29 -36.09
CA ALA A 227 26.51 -9.37 -36.85
C ALA A 227 26.30 -9.31 -38.38
N ASN A 228 25.13 -9.71 -38.85
CA ASN A 228 24.75 -9.63 -40.27
C ASN A 228 24.24 -8.24 -40.71
N TYR A 229 24.21 -7.27 -39.77
CA TYR A 229 23.75 -5.89 -40.01
C TYR A 229 24.84 -4.87 -39.66
N PRO A 230 25.89 -4.73 -40.52
CA PRO A 230 27.08 -3.94 -40.22
C PRO A 230 26.83 -2.51 -39.74
N ALA A 231 25.87 -1.79 -40.33
CA ALA A 231 25.56 -0.44 -39.90
C ALA A 231 24.97 -0.40 -38.48
N ALA A 232 24.11 -1.36 -38.13
CA ALA A 232 23.54 -1.42 -36.77
C ALA A 232 24.64 -1.86 -35.75
N LEU A 233 25.51 -2.79 -36.10
CA LEU A 233 26.65 -3.16 -35.27
C LEU A 233 27.62 -2.00 -35.06
N THR A 234 27.90 -1.23 -36.11
CA THR A 234 28.72 0.00 -36.03
C THR A 234 28.08 1.03 -35.10
N ALA A 235 26.75 1.17 -35.12
CA ALA A 235 26.05 2.07 -34.19
C ALA A 235 26.26 1.64 -32.72
N LEU A 236 26.17 0.35 -32.40
CA LEU A 236 26.45 -0.18 -31.07
C LEU A 236 27.90 0.07 -30.64
N TRP A 237 28.85 -0.15 -31.52
CA TRP A 237 30.29 0.13 -31.29
C TRP A 237 30.54 1.62 -30.99
N LEU A 238 29.94 2.52 -31.75
CA LEU A 238 30.02 3.96 -31.50
C LEU A 238 29.40 4.35 -30.15
N GLY A 239 28.30 3.65 -29.76
CA GLY A 239 27.67 3.81 -28.46
C GLY A 239 28.60 3.42 -27.30
N VAL A 240 29.50 2.47 -27.49
CA VAL A 240 30.54 2.08 -26.53
C VAL A 240 31.75 3.01 -26.56
N LEU A 241 32.27 3.34 -27.72
CA LEU A 241 33.44 4.22 -27.88
C LEU A 241 33.16 5.63 -27.30
N ASN A 242 32.04 6.20 -27.67
CA ASN A 242 31.64 7.51 -27.17
C ASN A 242 30.79 7.39 -25.88
N ASN A 243 31.45 6.97 -24.76
CA ASN A 243 30.74 6.61 -23.53
C ASN A 243 31.68 6.76 -22.33
N ASP A 244 31.15 7.32 -21.23
CA ASP A 244 31.87 7.50 -19.96
C ASP A 244 31.32 6.57 -18.85
N SER A 245 30.22 5.84 -19.12
CA SER A 245 29.62 4.91 -18.15
C SER A 245 30.28 3.54 -18.17
N GLN A 246 30.07 2.77 -17.11
CA GLN A 246 30.56 1.39 -16.96
C GLN A 246 29.43 0.50 -16.46
N LEU A 247 29.44 -0.76 -16.90
CA LEU A 247 28.54 -1.80 -16.44
C LEU A 247 29.27 -2.70 -15.45
N GLU A 248 28.85 -2.69 -14.18
CA GLU A 248 29.44 -3.46 -13.11
C GLU A 248 28.54 -4.63 -12.69
N VAL A 249 29.13 -5.76 -12.34
CA VAL A 249 28.43 -6.89 -11.70
C VAL A 249 28.46 -6.66 -10.19
N THR A 250 27.29 -6.49 -9.58
CA THR A 250 27.18 -6.12 -8.15
C THR A 250 26.81 -7.26 -7.22
N GLY A 251 26.44 -8.44 -7.71
CA GLY A 251 26.09 -9.60 -6.90
C GLY A 251 26.32 -10.90 -7.65
N ALA A 252 27.05 -11.80 -7.04
CA ALA A 252 27.16 -13.19 -7.45
C ALA A 252 26.50 -14.05 -6.37
N SER A 253 25.18 -14.20 -6.40
CA SER A 253 24.53 -15.38 -5.84
C SER A 253 24.47 -16.43 -6.94
N ASP A 254 24.61 -17.70 -6.58
CA ASP A 254 24.71 -18.85 -7.52
C ASP A 254 23.57 -18.98 -8.55
N MET A 255 22.58 -18.08 -8.58
CA MET A 255 21.44 -18.14 -9.49
C MET A 255 21.14 -16.87 -10.30
N GLN A 256 21.64 -15.67 -9.94
CA GLN A 256 21.42 -14.45 -10.73
C GLN A 256 22.52 -13.40 -10.51
N GLN A 257 23.17 -12.99 -11.61
CA GLN A 257 24.06 -11.83 -11.59
C GLN A 257 23.21 -10.55 -11.65
N THR A 258 23.44 -9.64 -10.72
CA THR A 258 22.85 -8.30 -10.75
C THR A 258 23.83 -7.31 -11.34
N TYR A 259 23.34 -6.41 -12.19
CA TYR A 259 24.14 -5.45 -12.92
C TYR A 259 23.80 -4.02 -12.45
N ARG A 260 24.80 -3.17 -12.44
CA ARG A 260 24.65 -1.76 -12.13
C ARG A 260 25.40 -0.92 -13.15
N VAL A 261 24.79 0.17 -13.59
CA VAL A 261 25.47 1.19 -14.39
C VAL A 261 26.07 2.24 -13.46
N VAL A 262 27.35 2.51 -13.65
CA VAL A 262 28.06 3.62 -13.02
C VAL A 262 28.30 4.67 -14.10
N GLY A 263 27.64 5.84 -13.98
CA GLY A 263 27.67 6.90 -14.95
C GLY A 263 26.29 7.39 -15.37
N ASP A 264 26.18 8.00 -16.56
CA ASP A 264 24.90 8.47 -17.10
C ASP A 264 24.02 7.29 -17.54
N PRO A 265 22.75 7.19 -17.10
CA PRO A 265 21.84 6.10 -17.49
C PRO A 265 21.66 5.95 -19.01
N THR A 266 21.70 7.05 -19.75
CA THR A 266 21.59 7.05 -21.22
C THR A 266 22.79 6.36 -21.85
N GLU A 267 23.97 6.62 -21.32
CA GLU A 267 25.21 5.99 -21.76
C GLU A 267 25.27 4.53 -21.35
N GLY A 268 24.83 4.21 -20.13
CA GLY A 268 24.72 2.84 -19.65
C GLY A 268 23.80 1.99 -20.53
N ALA A 269 22.69 2.54 -21.00
CA ALA A 269 21.79 1.85 -21.93
C ALA A 269 22.48 1.41 -23.24
N LEU A 270 23.37 2.25 -23.76
CA LEU A 270 24.15 1.94 -24.96
C LEU A 270 25.13 0.78 -24.71
N ILE A 271 25.81 0.77 -23.55
CA ILE A 271 26.72 -0.35 -23.19
C ILE A 271 25.93 -1.65 -23.04
N VAL A 272 24.78 -1.63 -22.35
CA VAL A 272 23.94 -2.82 -22.19
C VAL A 272 23.49 -3.36 -23.55
N ALA A 273 23.05 -2.49 -24.47
CA ALA A 273 22.62 -2.89 -25.80
C ALA A 273 23.78 -3.48 -26.61
N ALA A 274 24.99 -2.91 -26.52
CA ALA A 274 26.20 -3.43 -27.18
C ALA A 274 26.62 -4.79 -26.59
N THR A 275 26.54 -4.94 -25.28
CA THR A 275 26.83 -6.23 -24.59
C THR A 275 25.84 -7.32 -25.01
N LYS A 276 24.55 -7.01 -25.25
CA LYS A 276 23.57 -7.95 -25.82
C LYS A 276 24.01 -8.45 -27.23
N ALA A 277 24.73 -7.61 -27.96
CA ALA A 277 25.30 -7.95 -29.26
C ALA A 277 26.68 -8.66 -29.18
N GLY A 278 27.15 -9.03 -27.99
CA GLY A 278 28.46 -9.61 -27.76
C GLY A 278 29.62 -8.60 -27.80
N VAL A 279 29.34 -7.29 -27.83
CA VAL A 279 30.34 -6.22 -27.89
C VAL A 279 30.69 -5.81 -26.45
N LEU A 280 31.86 -6.24 -25.97
CA LEU A 280 32.30 -5.95 -24.61
C LEU A 280 33.06 -4.62 -24.55
N HIS A 281 32.68 -3.76 -23.63
CA HIS A 281 33.28 -2.44 -23.43
C HIS A 281 34.81 -2.50 -23.18
N ILE A 282 35.29 -3.50 -22.45
CA ILE A 282 36.71 -3.68 -22.14
C ILE A 282 37.49 -3.97 -23.39
N ASP A 283 37.01 -4.90 -24.22
CA ASP A 283 37.72 -5.31 -25.46
C ASP A 283 37.80 -4.18 -26.46
N ILE A 284 36.69 -3.41 -26.59
CA ILE A 284 36.64 -2.26 -27.50
C ILE A 284 37.64 -1.18 -27.10
N ASN A 285 37.69 -0.80 -25.83
CA ASN A 285 38.57 0.24 -25.34
C ASN A 285 40.06 -0.17 -25.38
N GLN A 286 40.36 -1.47 -25.34
CA GLN A 286 41.73 -1.96 -25.57
C GLN A 286 42.14 -1.90 -27.04
N ALA A 287 41.25 -2.23 -27.97
CA ALA A 287 41.48 -2.17 -29.40
C ALA A 287 41.51 -0.73 -29.93
N TYR A 288 40.68 0.14 -29.38
CA TYR A 288 40.48 1.54 -29.79
C TYR A 288 40.58 2.48 -28.57
N PRO A 289 41.79 2.67 -27.97
CA PRO A 289 41.97 3.51 -26.82
C PRO A 289 41.61 4.98 -27.13
N ARG A 290 40.89 5.62 -26.16
CA ARG A 290 40.54 7.03 -26.28
C ARG A 290 41.75 7.90 -26.07
N GLU A 291 42.03 8.79 -27.00
CA GLU A 291 43.13 9.75 -26.94
C GLU A 291 42.65 11.18 -26.65
N ASN A 292 41.46 11.50 -27.15
CA ASN A 292 40.91 12.84 -26.93
C ASN A 292 39.39 12.85 -26.87
N GLU A 293 38.84 13.94 -26.31
CA GLU A 293 37.39 14.10 -26.22
C GLU A 293 36.96 15.55 -26.26
N ILE A 294 35.73 15.76 -26.72
CA ILE A 294 34.94 16.95 -26.48
C ILE A 294 33.68 16.50 -25.73
N PRO A 295 33.59 16.77 -24.42
CA PRO A 295 32.48 16.28 -23.60
C PRO A 295 31.14 16.77 -24.11
N PHE A 296 30.08 16.10 -23.65
CA PHE A 296 28.71 16.52 -23.96
C PHE A 296 28.44 17.95 -23.49
N ASP A 297 27.87 18.73 -24.39
CA ASP A 297 27.41 20.09 -24.11
C ASP A 297 25.96 20.24 -24.54
N SER A 298 25.10 20.76 -23.65
CA SER A 298 23.67 20.86 -23.90
C SER A 298 23.29 21.95 -24.94
N GLU A 299 24.13 22.93 -25.22
CA GLU A 299 23.94 23.89 -26.30
C GLU A 299 24.31 23.25 -27.65
N ARG A 300 25.41 22.52 -27.65
CA ARG A 300 25.88 21.76 -28.83
C ARG A 300 25.09 20.47 -29.04
N LYS A 301 24.47 19.91 -27.98
CA LYS A 301 23.67 18.66 -27.94
C LYS A 301 24.41 17.45 -28.51
N ARG A 302 25.74 17.39 -28.38
CA ARG A 302 26.57 16.29 -28.86
C ARG A 302 27.84 16.12 -28.04
N MET A 303 28.40 14.93 -28.09
CA MET A 303 29.68 14.50 -27.53
C MET A 303 30.54 13.93 -28.65
N ILE A 304 31.85 14.12 -28.56
CA ILE A 304 32.83 13.63 -29.56
C ILE A 304 33.98 12.97 -28.80
N THR A 305 34.39 11.81 -29.23
CA THR A 305 35.59 11.13 -28.75
C THR A 305 36.48 10.73 -29.91
N VAL A 306 37.78 10.75 -29.70
CA VAL A 306 38.80 10.39 -30.68
C VAL A 306 39.55 9.18 -30.16
N HIS A 307 39.68 8.16 -31.01
CA HIS A 307 40.25 6.87 -30.66
C HIS A 307 41.32 6.42 -31.63
N ASP A 308 42.48 6.02 -31.12
CA ASP A 308 43.54 5.42 -31.88
C ASP A 308 43.19 3.96 -32.28
N VAL A 309 43.50 3.59 -33.49
CA VAL A 309 43.28 2.21 -34.00
C VAL A 309 44.53 1.38 -33.77
N ARG A 310 44.69 0.78 -32.59
CA ARG A 310 45.90 0.05 -32.22
C ARG A 310 45.88 -1.43 -32.61
N ASN A 311 44.78 -2.12 -32.31
CA ASN A 311 44.70 -3.59 -32.43
C ASN A 311 43.36 -4.05 -32.99
N PRO A 312 42.92 -3.58 -34.17
CA PRO A 312 41.67 -4.02 -34.76
C PRO A 312 41.76 -5.52 -35.12
N LYS A 313 40.72 -6.27 -34.76
CA LYS A 313 40.59 -7.70 -35.13
C LYS A 313 39.84 -7.83 -36.47
N PRO A 314 40.02 -8.94 -37.20
CA PRO A 314 39.29 -9.19 -38.45
C PRO A 314 37.76 -9.20 -38.30
N GLU A 315 37.27 -9.56 -37.12
CA GLU A 315 35.85 -9.60 -36.75
C GLU A 315 35.28 -8.26 -36.31
N ASP A 316 36.14 -7.23 -36.21
CA ASP A 316 35.69 -5.88 -35.85
C ASP A 316 34.73 -5.32 -36.90
N ALA A 317 33.74 -4.54 -36.42
CA ALA A 317 32.77 -3.92 -37.31
C ALA A 317 33.46 -2.99 -38.31
N SER A 318 33.15 -3.18 -39.58
CA SER A 318 33.58 -2.27 -40.61
C SER A 318 32.86 -0.91 -40.45
N PRO A 319 33.51 0.22 -40.71
CA PRO A 319 34.81 0.41 -41.40
C PRO A 319 35.99 0.53 -40.44
N PHE A 320 35.88 0.12 -39.19
CA PHE A 320 36.97 0.22 -38.21
C PHE A 320 38.09 -0.80 -38.48
N TYR A 321 37.84 -1.85 -39.25
CA TYR A 321 38.81 -2.81 -39.62
C TYR A 321 39.13 -2.71 -41.13
N ASP A 322 40.39 -2.28 -41.46
CA ASP A 322 40.98 -2.39 -42.79
C ASP A 322 42.46 -2.73 -42.66
N LYS A 323 42.93 -3.78 -43.32
CA LYS A 323 44.32 -4.22 -43.33
C LYS A 323 45.32 -3.13 -43.77
N LYS A 324 44.84 -2.09 -44.48
CA LYS A 324 45.64 -0.98 -44.96
C LYS A 324 45.69 0.19 -44.00
N ILE A 325 44.84 0.19 -42.96
CA ILE A 325 44.77 1.25 -41.97
C ILE A 325 45.88 1.03 -40.96
N ARG A 326 46.84 1.94 -40.96
CA ARG A 326 47.89 2.07 -39.93
C ARG A 326 47.97 3.55 -39.56
N ASN A 327 48.03 3.87 -38.25
CA ASN A 327 48.09 5.24 -37.72
C ASN A 327 46.84 6.09 -38.10
N TRP A 328 45.69 5.57 -37.92
CA TRP A 328 44.44 6.28 -38.15
C TRP A 328 43.65 6.40 -36.86
N ASP A 329 42.86 7.50 -36.77
CA ASP A 329 41.99 7.76 -35.65
C ASP A 329 40.55 7.63 -36.10
N VAL A 330 39.72 7.11 -35.16
CA VAL A 330 38.25 7.11 -35.30
C VAL A 330 37.68 8.23 -34.46
N ILE A 331 36.97 9.13 -35.08
CA ILE A 331 36.17 10.15 -34.44
C ILE A 331 34.76 9.56 -34.28
N ALA A 332 34.32 9.34 -33.03
CA ALA A 332 32.96 8.89 -32.70
C ALA A 332 32.13 10.08 -32.20
N VAL A 333 30.91 10.22 -32.72
CA VAL A 333 30.00 11.33 -32.42
C VAL A 333 28.63 10.78 -32.03
N LYS A 334 28.11 11.17 -30.87
CA LYS A 334 26.74 10.94 -30.48
C LYS A 334 26.05 12.22 -30.06
N GLY A 335 24.76 12.36 -30.31
CA GLY A 335 24.01 13.55 -29.94
C GLY A 335 22.57 13.58 -30.43
N ALA A 336 21.95 14.75 -30.37
CA ALA A 336 20.61 14.94 -30.91
C ALA A 336 20.60 14.64 -32.42
N PRO A 337 19.64 13.84 -32.91
CA PRO A 337 19.62 13.35 -34.30
C PRO A 337 19.70 14.45 -35.36
N ASP A 338 19.01 15.56 -35.19
CA ASP A 338 19.01 16.71 -36.05
C ASP A 338 20.40 17.35 -36.12
N VAL A 339 21.02 17.56 -34.97
CA VAL A 339 22.35 18.17 -34.85
C VAL A 339 23.43 17.27 -35.45
N VAL A 340 23.43 15.96 -35.14
CA VAL A 340 24.42 15.02 -35.69
C VAL A 340 24.26 14.91 -37.21
N LEU A 341 23.03 14.83 -37.71
CA LEU A 341 22.72 14.73 -39.12
C LEU A 341 23.20 15.93 -39.92
N ASP A 342 23.18 17.14 -39.32
CA ASP A 342 23.68 18.35 -39.95
C ASP A 342 25.20 18.36 -40.18
N LEU A 343 25.96 17.57 -39.42
CA LEU A 343 27.41 17.42 -39.55
C LEU A 343 27.81 16.35 -40.59
N CYS A 344 26.82 15.57 -41.07
CA CYS A 344 27.06 14.43 -41.92
C CYS A 344 26.94 14.79 -43.42
N THR A 345 27.89 14.32 -44.20
CA THR A 345 27.86 14.38 -45.67
C THR A 345 27.59 13.03 -46.31
N ARG A 346 27.73 11.96 -45.55
CA ARG A 346 27.57 10.56 -45.97
C ARG A 346 26.74 9.78 -44.96
N TYR A 347 26.29 8.60 -45.34
CA TYR A 347 25.65 7.63 -44.45
C TYR A 347 26.17 6.20 -44.76
N GLN A 348 26.20 5.34 -43.74
CA GLN A 348 26.58 3.92 -43.90
C GLN A 348 25.35 3.10 -44.26
N THR A 349 25.49 2.22 -45.22
CA THR A 349 24.46 1.26 -45.64
C THR A 349 24.59 -0.06 -44.90
N MET A 350 23.50 -0.87 -44.90
CA MET A 350 23.54 -2.22 -44.34
C MET A 350 24.53 -3.16 -45.03
N SER A 351 24.93 -2.88 -46.24
CA SER A 351 25.98 -3.60 -46.96
C SER A 351 27.38 -3.06 -46.73
N ASP A 352 27.56 -2.30 -45.66
CA ASP A 352 28.84 -1.74 -45.23
C ASP A 352 29.53 -0.80 -46.24
N VAL A 353 28.77 -0.05 -46.97
CA VAL A 353 29.27 0.94 -47.92
C VAL A 353 28.80 2.34 -47.50
N SER A 354 29.73 3.28 -47.41
CA SER A 354 29.32 4.67 -47.18
C SER A 354 28.89 5.36 -48.48
N LYS A 355 27.66 5.92 -48.49
CA LYS A 355 27.12 6.66 -49.66
C LYS A 355 26.89 8.13 -49.32
N PRO A 356 26.89 9.01 -50.36
CA PRO A 356 26.53 10.44 -50.14
C PRO A 356 25.15 10.59 -49.51
N LEU A 357 25.04 11.48 -48.55
CA LEU A 357 23.78 11.79 -47.87
C LEU A 357 22.90 12.72 -48.75
N THR A 358 21.93 12.11 -49.43
CA THR A 358 21.00 12.81 -50.29
C THR A 358 19.87 13.48 -49.48
N ALA A 359 19.21 14.52 -50.04
CA ALA A 359 18.04 15.14 -49.41
C ALA A 359 16.91 14.16 -49.13
N ARG A 360 16.73 13.13 -49.97
CA ARG A 360 15.76 12.03 -49.75
C ARG A 360 16.11 11.19 -48.50
N LYS A 361 17.39 10.79 -48.37
CA LYS A 361 17.86 9.98 -47.25
C LYS A 361 17.78 10.77 -45.94
N ARG A 362 18.11 12.07 -45.99
CA ARG A 362 17.92 12.97 -44.82
C ARG A 362 16.47 13.01 -44.33
N LYS A 363 15.50 13.14 -45.24
CA LYS A 363 14.06 13.10 -44.90
C LYS A 363 13.64 11.76 -44.30
N GLU A 364 14.20 10.64 -44.80
CA GLU A 364 13.94 9.32 -44.29
C GLU A 364 14.45 9.16 -42.83
N ILE A 365 15.65 9.64 -42.53
CA ILE A 365 16.24 9.65 -41.17
C ILE A 365 15.41 10.48 -40.22
N ILE A 366 14.97 11.67 -40.63
CA ILE A 366 14.13 12.54 -39.81
C ILE A 366 12.79 11.87 -39.55
N ALA A 367 12.17 11.26 -40.56
CA ALA A 367 10.90 10.55 -40.40
C ALA A 367 11.02 9.35 -39.41
N ALA A 368 12.16 8.63 -39.45
CA ALA A 368 12.44 7.57 -38.49
C ALA A 368 12.60 8.11 -37.05
N ASN A 369 13.31 9.24 -36.91
CA ASN A 369 13.44 9.94 -35.64
C ASN A 369 12.05 10.36 -35.09
N ASP A 370 11.22 10.94 -35.95
CA ASP A 370 9.87 11.41 -35.56
C ASP A 370 8.99 10.22 -35.15
N ALA A 371 9.07 9.09 -35.85
CA ALA A 371 8.36 7.86 -35.47
C ALA A 371 8.79 7.34 -34.10
N MET A 372 10.12 7.27 -33.84
CA MET A 372 10.64 6.84 -32.53
C MET A 372 10.24 7.82 -31.42
N THR A 373 10.28 9.12 -31.70
CA THR A 373 9.90 10.17 -30.74
C THR A 373 8.38 10.16 -30.47
N ALA A 374 7.55 9.81 -31.45
CA ALA A 374 6.11 9.63 -31.27
C ALA A 374 5.80 8.47 -30.32
N ASP A 375 6.64 7.43 -30.31
CA ASP A 375 6.59 6.32 -29.36
C ASP A 375 7.25 6.67 -28.00
N ALA A 376 7.50 7.97 -27.75
CA ALA A 376 8.13 8.53 -26.56
C ALA A 376 9.57 8.00 -26.28
N LEU A 377 10.26 7.50 -27.27
CA LEU A 377 11.65 7.13 -27.14
C LEU A 377 12.55 8.37 -27.09
N ARG A 378 13.53 8.33 -26.25
CA ARG A 378 14.67 9.25 -26.31
C ARG A 378 15.61 8.76 -27.41
N VAL A 379 15.80 9.58 -28.45
CA VAL A 379 16.56 9.18 -29.62
C VAL A 379 17.93 9.86 -29.63
N LEU A 380 18.98 9.10 -29.91
CA LEU A 380 20.34 9.57 -30.18
C LEU A 380 20.73 9.24 -31.62
N GLY A 381 21.35 10.20 -32.31
CA GLY A 381 22.00 10.00 -33.57
C GLY A 381 23.47 9.65 -33.36
N LEU A 382 23.99 8.71 -34.16
CA LEU A 382 25.37 8.22 -34.13
C LEU A 382 26.03 8.42 -35.48
N ALA A 383 27.24 8.94 -35.45
CA ALA A 383 28.06 9.17 -36.63
C ALA A 383 29.52 8.95 -36.31
N TYR A 384 30.32 8.71 -37.35
CA TYR A 384 31.75 8.59 -37.21
C TYR A 384 32.49 9.23 -38.38
N ARG A 385 33.80 9.37 -38.22
CA ARG A 385 34.75 9.67 -39.28
C ARG A 385 36.08 9.01 -38.99
N VAL A 386 36.73 8.45 -40.03
CA VAL A 386 38.10 7.92 -39.94
C VAL A 386 39.04 8.98 -40.52
N VAL A 387 40.04 9.36 -39.76
CA VAL A 387 41.00 10.41 -40.12
C VAL A 387 42.45 9.93 -39.91
N ARG A 388 43.41 10.57 -40.56
CA ARG A 388 44.85 10.33 -40.31
C ARG A 388 45.36 11.43 -39.39
N ASP A 389 46.18 11.06 -38.42
CA ASP A 389 46.98 11.94 -37.58
C ASP A 389 46.18 13.10 -36.94
N VAL A 390 45.30 12.78 -35.99
CA VAL A 390 44.75 13.79 -35.09
C VAL A 390 45.87 14.19 -34.12
N PRO A 391 46.18 15.49 -33.93
CA PRO A 391 47.22 15.90 -33.00
C PRO A 391 46.93 15.41 -31.55
N ASP A 392 47.89 14.76 -30.90
CA ASP A 392 47.80 14.31 -29.49
C ASP A 392 47.63 15.47 -28.52
N ASP A 393 48.07 16.70 -28.91
CA ASP A 393 47.94 17.89 -28.07
C ASP A 393 46.50 18.50 -28.14
N PRO A 394 45.71 18.45 -27.06
CA PRO A 394 44.36 18.99 -27.05
C PRO A 394 44.26 20.47 -27.46
N ASN A 395 45.36 21.25 -27.26
CA ASN A 395 45.39 22.64 -27.61
C ASN A 395 45.59 22.92 -29.11
N LYS A 396 46.09 21.90 -29.85
CA LYS A 396 46.27 21.97 -31.30
C LYS A 396 45.07 21.47 -32.09
N ILE A 397 44.07 20.91 -31.43
CA ILE A 397 42.87 20.37 -32.04
C ILE A 397 41.94 21.53 -32.46
N VAL A 398 41.74 21.71 -33.74
CA VAL A 398 40.74 22.60 -34.28
C VAL A 398 39.38 21.89 -34.26
N ARG A 399 38.60 22.15 -33.22
CA ARG A 399 37.27 21.53 -32.97
C ARG A 399 36.39 21.44 -34.20
N GLU A 400 36.36 22.53 -35.00
CA GLU A 400 35.57 22.62 -36.22
C GLU A 400 36.00 21.62 -37.31
N LYS A 401 37.24 21.12 -37.26
CA LYS A 401 37.74 20.11 -38.21
C LYS A 401 37.30 18.71 -37.87
N LEU A 402 37.07 18.41 -36.58
CA LEU A 402 36.58 17.11 -36.11
C LEU A 402 35.06 16.95 -36.40
N GLU A 403 34.32 18.06 -36.51
CA GLU A 403 32.88 18.08 -36.63
C GLU A 403 32.35 18.15 -38.06
N LYS A 404 33.18 17.90 -39.07
CA LYS A 404 32.78 17.99 -40.47
C LYS A 404 32.94 16.66 -41.20
N ASP A 405 32.16 16.49 -42.24
CA ASP A 405 32.22 15.34 -43.14
C ASP A 405 32.07 13.97 -42.48
N LEU A 406 31.13 13.93 -41.51
CA LEU A 406 30.83 12.70 -40.79
C LEU A 406 29.99 11.74 -41.66
N VAL A 407 30.09 10.44 -41.32
CA VAL A 407 29.26 9.36 -41.85
C VAL A 407 28.17 9.06 -40.83
N PHE A 408 26.91 9.33 -41.16
CA PHE A 408 25.77 8.98 -40.33
C PHE A 408 25.55 7.47 -40.32
N VAL A 409 25.37 6.85 -39.14
CA VAL A 409 25.26 5.39 -39.01
C VAL A 409 23.83 4.99 -38.68
N GLY A 410 23.22 5.63 -37.67
CA GLY A 410 21.89 5.23 -37.23
C GLY A 410 21.35 6.06 -36.08
N LEU A 411 20.15 5.66 -35.69
CA LEU A 411 19.42 6.18 -34.54
C LEU A 411 19.30 5.09 -33.50
N VAL A 412 19.43 5.47 -32.23
CA VAL A 412 19.21 4.59 -31.08
C VAL A 412 18.13 5.19 -30.23
N GLY A 413 17.02 4.46 -30.09
CA GLY A 413 15.87 4.86 -29.27
C GLY A 413 15.85 4.08 -27.96
N MET A 414 15.65 4.81 -26.87
CA MET A 414 15.66 4.26 -25.53
C MET A 414 14.55 4.87 -24.68
N ILE A 415 14.11 4.11 -23.69
CA ILE A 415 13.07 4.52 -22.75
C ILE A 415 13.38 3.91 -21.36
N ASP A 416 12.86 4.51 -20.32
CA ASP A 416 12.75 3.89 -19.00
C ASP A 416 11.50 3.00 -19.00
N PRO A 417 11.64 1.66 -19.09
CA PRO A 417 10.53 0.76 -19.32
C PRO A 417 9.65 0.63 -18.08
N PRO A 418 8.35 0.40 -18.24
CA PRO A 418 7.48 0.10 -17.12
C PRO A 418 7.86 -1.26 -16.50
N ARG A 419 7.66 -1.38 -15.18
CA ARG A 419 7.83 -2.67 -14.50
C ARG A 419 6.74 -3.64 -14.95
N GLN A 420 7.09 -4.91 -15.15
CA GLN A 420 6.16 -5.94 -15.66
C GLN A 420 4.96 -6.17 -14.71
N GLU A 421 5.17 -6.03 -13.40
CA GLU A 421 4.16 -6.24 -12.37
C GLU A 421 3.14 -5.10 -12.28
N VAL A 422 3.43 -3.93 -12.84
CA VAL A 422 2.58 -2.73 -12.72
C VAL A 422 1.25 -2.92 -13.42
N LYS A 423 1.24 -3.45 -14.65
CA LYS A 423 -0.01 -3.62 -15.41
C LYS A 423 -1.00 -4.56 -14.70
N PRO A 424 -0.63 -5.77 -14.26
CA PRO A 424 -1.53 -6.62 -13.46
C PRO A 424 -1.96 -5.95 -12.14
N ALA A 425 -1.06 -5.22 -11.48
CA ALA A 425 -1.38 -4.52 -10.23
C ALA A 425 -2.39 -3.40 -10.44
N LEU A 426 -2.28 -2.63 -11.53
CA LEU A 426 -3.26 -1.59 -11.91
C LEU A 426 -4.64 -2.20 -12.19
N GLU A 427 -4.70 -3.35 -12.85
CA GLU A 427 -5.95 -4.06 -13.11
C GLU A 427 -6.59 -4.53 -11.80
N ARG A 428 -5.78 -5.09 -10.88
CA ARG A 428 -6.23 -5.51 -9.55
C ARG A 428 -6.71 -4.33 -8.70
N ALA A 429 -5.99 -3.21 -8.70
CA ALA A 429 -6.41 -1.97 -8.03
C ALA A 429 -7.77 -1.48 -8.56
N ARG A 430 -7.93 -1.52 -9.88
CA ARG A 430 -9.18 -1.11 -10.55
C ARG A 430 -10.36 -2.02 -10.20
N GLN A 431 -10.16 -3.34 -10.17
CA GLN A 431 -11.18 -4.31 -9.71
C GLN A 431 -11.59 -4.02 -8.28
N ALA A 432 -10.64 -3.60 -7.45
CA ALA A 432 -10.87 -3.19 -6.07
C ALA A 432 -11.52 -1.78 -5.94
N GLY A 433 -11.88 -1.13 -7.06
CA GLY A 433 -12.47 0.20 -7.07
C GLY A 433 -11.49 1.33 -6.77
N ILE A 434 -10.18 1.08 -6.85
CA ILE A 434 -9.12 2.06 -6.59
C ILE A 434 -8.71 2.70 -7.90
N ARG A 435 -8.68 4.02 -7.93
CA ARG A 435 -8.20 4.80 -9.06
C ARG A 435 -6.71 5.07 -8.90
N THR A 436 -5.94 4.91 -9.98
CA THR A 436 -4.53 5.30 -10.00
C THR A 436 -4.35 6.55 -10.85
N ILE A 437 -3.58 7.50 -10.36
CA ILE A 437 -3.21 8.74 -11.02
C ILE A 437 -1.69 8.78 -11.12
N MET A 438 -1.16 9.00 -12.33
CA MET A 438 0.26 9.22 -12.55
C MET A 438 0.59 10.70 -12.39
N ILE A 439 1.63 11.00 -11.61
CA ILE A 439 2.12 12.36 -11.37
C ILE A 439 3.62 12.38 -11.65
N THR A 440 4.07 13.17 -12.63
CA THR A 440 5.48 13.14 -13.07
C THR A 440 6.02 14.51 -13.47
N GLY A 441 7.34 14.69 -13.33
CA GLY A 441 8.10 15.80 -13.90
C GLY A 441 8.33 15.70 -15.42
N ASP A 442 8.11 14.52 -16.01
CA ASP A 442 8.35 14.25 -17.43
C ASP A 442 7.45 15.01 -18.39
N TYR A 443 7.84 14.99 -19.67
CA TYR A 443 7.05 15.57 -20.75
C TYR A 443 5.71 14.84 -20.93
N PRO A 444 4.64 15.58 -21.33
CA PRO A 444 3.31 15.02 -21.48
C PRO A 444 3.21 13.84 -22.45
N ASN A 445 3.99 13.85 -23.53
CA ASN A 445 4.00 12.77 -24.52
C ASN A 445 4.60 11.49 -23.94
N THR A 446 5.72 11.56 -23.20
CA THR A 446 6.33 10.43 -22.52
C THR A 446 5.40 9.86 -21.45
N ALA A 447 4.81 10.73 -20.63
CA ALA A 447 3.87 10.32 -19.61
C ALA A 447 2.63 9.62 -20.20
N ARG A 448 2.12 10.13 -21.33
CA ARG A 448 0.99 9.54 -22.06
C ARG A 448 1.33 8.17 -22.64
N ALA A 449 2.50 8.02 -23.26
CA ALA A 449 2.92 6.76 -23.87
C ALA A 449 3.03 5.65 -22.80
N ILE A 450 3.73 5.91 -21.71
CA ILE A 450 3.87 4.96 -20.60
C ILE A 450 2.51 4.65 -19.98
N ALA A 451 1.66 5.67 -19.73
CA ALA A 451 0.34 5.47 -19.17
C ALA A 451 -0.58 4.62 -20.06
N ASN A 452 -0.44 4.73 -21.39
CA ASN A 452 -1.15 3.87 -22.33
C ASN A 452 -0.62 2.43 -22.31
N GLU A 453 0.70 2.25 -22.30
CA GLU A 453 1.38 0.95 -22.30
C GLU A 453 0.98 0.12 -21.07
N ILE A 454 1.02 0.72 -19.88
CA ILE A 454 0.60 0.04 -18.64
C ILE A 454 -0.93 -0.05 -18.47
N GLY A 455 -1.72 0.52 -19.41
CA GLY A 455 -3.18 0.51 -19.35
C GLY A 455 -3.78 1.41 -18.26
N LEU A 456 -3.03 2.41 -17.78
CA LEU A 456 -3.50 3.39 -16.81
C LEU A 456 -4.45 4.39 -17.47
N LEU A 457 -4.04 4.98 -18.61
CA LEU A 457 -4.84 5.97 -19.33
C LEU A 457 -5.93 5.28 -20.18
N LYS A 458 -7.18 5.50 -19.83
CA LYS A 458 -8.33 4.99 -20.59
C LYS A 458 -8.85 6.00 -21.60
N ARG A 459 -9.60 5.51 -22.59
CA ARG A 459 -10.29 6.35 -23.57
C ARG A 459 -11.21 7.37 -22.87
N GLY A 460 -11.07 8.63 -23.20
CA GLY A 460 -11.84 9.74 -22.60
C GLY A 460 -11.26 10.35 -21.32
N ARG A 461 -10.15 9.79 -20.80
CA ARG A 461 -9.42 10.38 -19.67
C ARG A 461 -8.39 11.39 -20.14
N LYS A 462 -8.06 12.36 -19.29
CA LYS A 462 -7.22 13.51 -19.65
C LYS A 462 -5.79 13.38 -19.12
N VAL A 463 -4.89 14.02 -19.86
CA VAL A 463 -3.53 14.36 -19.42
C VAL A 463 -3.51 15.87 -19.21
N ALA A 464 -3.13 16.34 -18.03
CA ALA A 464 -2.95 17.77 -17.72
C ALA A 464 -1.48 18.08 -17.44
N THR A 465 -1.08 19.31 -17.67
CA THR A 465 0.28 19.78 -17.40
C THR A 465 0.34 20.71 -16.20
N GLY A 466 1.54 20.96 -15.66
CA GLY A 466 1.76 21.98 -14.63
C GLY A 466 1.25 23.36 -15.05
N ALA A 467 1.44 23.73 -16.31
CA ALA A 467 0.93 24.99 -16.86
C ALA A 467 -0.61 25.04 -16.87
N ASP A 468 -1.28 23.91 -17.16
CA ASP A 468 -2.73 23.83 -17.06
C ASP A 468 -3.19 24.00 -15.61
N LEU A 469 -2.46 23.44 -14.65
CA LEU A 469 -2.76 23.60 -13.22
C LEU A 469 -2.59 25.06 -12.76
N ASP A 470 -1.55 25.75 -13.22
CA ASP A 470 -1.34 27.17 -12.92
C ASP A 470 -2.47 28.05 -13.45
N ALA A 471 -3.01 27.71 -14.62
CA ALA A 471 -4.13 28.43 -15.24
C ALA A 471 -5.50 28.06 -14.60
N MET A 472 -5.58 27.02 -13.76
CA MET A 472 -6.82 26.58 -13.14
C MET A 472 -6.98 27.14 -11.73
N SER A 473 -8.17 27.68 -11.41
CA SER A 473 -8.58 27.92 -10.02
C SER A 473 -8.84 26.59 -9.30
N ASP A 474 -8.74 26.57 -7.97
CA ASP A 474 -8.99 25.36 -7.17
C ASP A 474 -10.41 24.81 -7.36
N LYS A 475 -11.42 25.68 -7.56
CA LYS A 475 -12.79 25.26 -7.90
C LYS A 475 -12.87 24.54 -9.26
N LYS A 476 -12.06 24.94 -10.23
CA LYS A 476 -11.99 24.27 -11.54
C LYS A 476 -11.24 22.94 -11.42
N LEU A 477 -10.12 22.92 -10.71
CA LEU A 477 -9.35 21.72 -10.45
C LEU A 477 -10.20 20.66 -9.75
N PHE A 478 -10.97 21.03 -8.73
CA PHE A 478 -11.91 20.14 -8.02
C PHE A 478 -12.84 19.37 -8.97
N ARG A 479 -13.32 19.99 -10.06
CA ARG A 479 -14.20 19.34 -11.04
C ARG A 479 -13.43 18.54 -12.09
N GLU A 480 -12.28 19.02 -12.53
CA GLU A 480 -11.51 18.40 -13.62
C GLU A 480 -10.68 17.22 -13.14
N ILE A 481 -10.32 17.18 -11.84
CA ILE A 481 -9.49 16.12 -11.29
C ILE A 481 -10.12 14.73 -11.41
N GLU A 482 -11.44 14.65 -11.38
CA GLU A 482 -12.15 13.39 -11.59
C GLU A 482 -11.92 12.76 -12.97
N LYS A 483 -11.62 13.62 -13.99
CA LYS A 483 -11.45 13.21 -15.39
C LYS A 483 -9.99 13.09 -15.82
N THR A 484 -9.04 13.42 -14.94
CA THR A 484 -7.61 13.49 -15.26
C THR A 484 -6.85 12.37 -14.56
N ASP A 485 -6.20 11.47 -15.31
CA ASP A 485 -5.45 10.34 -14.77
C ASP A 485 -3.93 10.52 -14.85
N VAL A 486 -3.45 11.54 -15.59
CA VAL A 486 -2.02 11.82 -15.75
C VAL A 486 -1.78 13.32 -15.57
N PHE A 487 -0.83 13.66 -14.70
CA PHE A 487 -0.31 15.00 -14.51
C PHE A 487 1.18 15.03 -14.85
N ALA A 488 1.56 15.82 -15.87
CA ALA A 488 2.91 15.90 -16.39
C ALA A 488 3.53 17.28 -16.15
N ARG A 489 4.85 17.38 -16.04
CA ARG A 489 5.60 18.65 -15.80
C ARG A 489 5.12 19.38 -14.53
N VAL A 490 4.87 18.63 -13.47
CA VAL A 490 4.34 19.17 -12.21
C VAL A 490 5.46 19.58 -11.25
N SER A 491 5.21 20.65 -10.48
CA SER A 491 6.06 21.09 -9.38
C SER A 491 5.60 20.46 -8.04
N PRO A 492 6.40 20.56 -6.96
CA PRO A 492 5.98 20.15 -5.61
C PRO A 492 4.66 20.79 -5.16
N GLU A 493 4.46 22.05 -5.49
CA GLU A 493 3.25 22.80 -5.18
C GLU A 493 2.03 22.24 -5.92
N HIS A 494 2.20 21.86 -7.19
CA HIS A 494 1.16 21.19 -7.97
C HIS A 494 0.78 19.84 -7.35
N LYS A 495 1.76 19.03 -6.88
CA LYS A 495 1.50 17.75 -6.19
C LYS A 495 0.62 17.95 -4.96
N MET A 496 0.91 18.98 -4.15
CA MET A 496 0.07 19.37 -3.00
C MET A 496 -1.35 19.78 -3.42
N ARG A 497 -1.50 20.60 -4.47
CA ARG A 497 -2.82 21.01 -4.96
C ARG A 497 -3.66 19.84 -5.47
N ILE A 498 -3.03 18.85 -6.13
CA ILE A 498 -3.69 17.63 -6.60
C ILE A 498 -4.21 16.85 -5.40
N VAL A 499 -3.38 16.60 -4.38
CA VAL A 499 -3.79 15.90 -3.15
C VAL A 499 -4.95 16.61 -2.46
N ASN A 500 -4.86 17.93 -2.27
CA ASN A 500 -5.91 18.72 -1.64
C ASN A 500 -7.24 18.64 -2.41
N ALA A 501 -7.20 18.69 -3.75
CA ALA A 501 -8.39 18.61 -4.59
C ALA A 501 -9.05 17.23 -4.52
N LEU A 502 -8.27 16.15 -4.45
CA LEU A 502 -8.79 14.79 -4.25
C LEU A 502 -9.43 14.62 -2.86
N GLN A 503 -8.75 15.09 -1.81
CA GLN A 503 -9.29 15.04 -0.45
C GLN A 503 -10.58 15.85 -0.30
N ALA A 504 -10.68 17.01 -0.98
CA ALA A 504 -11.90 17.83 -1.03
C ALA A 504 -13.07 17.09 -1.72
N ASN A 505 -12.79 16.17 -2.64
CA ASN A 505 -13.77 15.24 -3.25
C ASN A 505 -14.07 14.00 -2.35
N ASN A 506 -13.71 14.03 -1.06
CA ASN A 506 -13.86 12.93 -0.11
C ASN A 506 -13.07 11.66 -0.47
N GLU A 507 -12.07 11.77 -1.33
CA GLU A 507 -11.18 10.65 -1.63
C GLU A 507 -10.18 10.41 -0.48
N ILE A 508 -9.78 9.15 -0.30
CA ILE A 508 -8.68 8.74 0.58
C ILE A 508 -7.47 8.53 -0.30
N VAL A 509 -6.51 9.42 -0.17
CA VAL A 509 -5.38 9.55 -1.09
C VAL A 509 -4.13 8.89 -0.53
N ALA A 510 -3.59 7.90 -1.24
CA ALA A 510 -2.22 7.42 -1.06
C ALA A 510 -1.32 8.18 -2.05
N MET A 511 -0.23 8.79 -1.58
CA MET A 511 0.72 9.52 -2.42
C MET A 511 2.10 8.90 -2.33
N THR A 512 2.68 8.54 -3.49
CA THR A 512 4.04 8.01 -3.54
C THR A 512 5.03 9.06 -4.01
N GLY A 513 6.28 8.91 -3.59
CA GLY A 513 7.39 9.70 -4.08
C GLY A 513 8.72 9.23 -3.50
N ASP A 514 9.81 9.68 -4.12
CA ASP A 514 11.18 9.33 -3.75
C ASP A 514 12.02 10.57 -3.38
N GLY A 515 11.61 11.74 -3.82
CA GLY A 515 12.37 12.99 -3.68
C GLY A 515 11.94 13.88 -2.52
N VAL A 516 12.80 14.85 -2.20
CA VAL A 516 12.48 15.93 -1.26
C VAL A 516 11.31 16.79 -1.76
N ASN A 517 11.15 16.87 -3.08
CA ASN A 517 10.05 17.54 -3.78
C ASN A 517 8.69 16.88 -3.53
N ASP A 518 8.67 15.59 -3.18
CA ASP A 518 7.44 14.83 -2.91
C ASP A 518 7.02 14.90 -1.45
N ALA A 519 7.98 15.14 -0.55
CA ALA A 519 7.76 15.10 0.88
C ALA A 519 6.55 15.94 1.37
N PRO A 520 6.27 17.16 0.87
CA PRO A 520 5.08 17.91 1.26
C PRO A 520 3.77 17.19 0.86
N ALA A 521 3.71 16.63 -0.34
CA ALA A 521 2.53 15.92 -0.83
C ALA A 521 2.36 14.57 -0.12
N ILE A 522 3.46 13.84 0.13
CA ILE A 522 3.51 12.63 0.96
C ILE A 522 2.93 12.91 2.35
N LYS A 523 3.40 13.97 3.01
CA LYS A 523 2.92 14.33 4.35
C LYS A 523 1.46 14.79 4.36
N ARG A 524 1.00 15.43 3.30
CA ARG A 524 -0.37 15.96 3.19
C ARG A 524 -1.39 14.89 2.85
N SER A 525 -1.01 13.83 2.18
CA SER A 525 -1.91 12.73 1.81
C SER A 525 -2.46 12.00 3.04
N ASP A 526 -3.54 11.24 2.86
CA ASP A 526 -4.07 10.39 3.93
C ASP A 526 -3.10 9.24 4.26
N ILE A 527 -2.28 8.82 3.26
CA ILE A 527 -1.21 7.84 3.41
C ILE A 527 -0.03 8.28 2.54
N GLY A 528 1.06 8.63 3.18
CA GLY A 528 2.33 8.90 2.53
C GLY A 528 3.14 7.63 2.31
N VAL A 529 3.62 7.42 1.08
CA VAL A 529 4.42 6.25 0.69
C VAL A 529 5.75 6.71 0.12
N ALA A 530 6.86 6.26 0.70
CA ALA A 530 8.19 6.55 0.18
C ALA A 530 8.84 5.30 -0.42
N MET A 531 9.72 5.52 -1.40
CA MET A 531 10.58 4.49 -1.96
C MET A 531 11.71 4.16 -0.96
N GLY A 532 12.04 2.88 -0.81
CA GLY A 532 13.05 2.41 0.15
C GLY A 532 14.45 2.37 -0.42
N ILE A 533 14.59 2.06 -1.72
CA ILE A 533 15.87 1.97 -2.42
C ILE A 533 16.26 3.36 -2.94
N THR A 534 15.44 3.96 -3.78
CA THR A 534 15.73 5.24 -4.44
C THR A 534 15.34 6.46 -3.62
N GLY A 535 14.48 6.28 -2.61
CA GLY A 535 13.93 7.37 -1.81
C GLY A 535 14.96 8.09 -0.94
N THR A 536 14.85 9.41 -0.90
CA THR A 536 15.65 10.27 0.01
C THR A 536 15.20 10.07 1.46
N ASP A 537 16.12 10.32 2.41
CA ASP A 537 15.80 10.23 3.84
C ASP A 537 14.63 11.13 4.23
N VAL A 538 14.51 12.32 3.64
CA VAL A 538 13.40 13.25 3.89
C VAL A 538 12.06 12.64 3.46
N ALA A 539 12.00 11.98 2.29
CA ALA A 539 10.80 11.29 1.83
C ALA A 539 10.46 10.14 2.78
N LYS A 540 11.46 9.31 3.14
CA LYS A 540 11.29 8.17 4.06
C LYS A 540 10.84 8.60 5.46
N GLU A 541 11.42 9.66 6.01
CA GLU A 541 11.06 10.17 7.34
C GLU A 541 9.65 10.77 7.37
N THR A 542 9.22 11.34 6.29
CA THR A 542 7.91 11.98 6.15
C THR A 542 6.79 10.97 5.93
N ALA A 543 7.10 9.84 5.30
CA ALA A 543 6.13 8.83 4.88
C ALA A 543 5.58 8.00 6.06
N ASP A 544 4.37 7.50 5.87
CA ASP A 544 3.71 6.54 6.76
C ASP A 544 4.11 5.09 6.44
N MET A 545 4.48 4.84 5.18
CA MET A 545 4.90 3.54 4.67
C MET A 545 6.12 3.69 3.76
N VAL A 546 7.05 2.75 3.84
CA VAL A 546 8.24 2.68 2.98
C VAL A 546 8.21 1.35 2.21
N LEU A 547 8.34 1.41 0.88
CA LEU A 547 8.41 0.23 0.02
C LEU A 547 9.86 -0.24 -0.08
N THR A 548 10.15 -1.45 0.36
CA THR A 548 11.53 -1.98 0.35
C THR A 548 12.00 -2.43 -1.02
N ASP A 549 11.11 -2.52 -2.01
CA ASP A 549 11.35 -2.94 -3.39
C ASP A 549 11.04 -1.87 -4.44
N ASP A 550 10.63 -0.68 -4.01
CA ASP A 550 10.22 0.45 -4.86
C ASP A 550 9.14 0.09 -5.90
N ASN A 551 8.27 -0.90 -5.62
CA ASN A 551 7.34 -1.45 -6.59
C ASN A 551 5.89 -1.03 -6.29
N TYR A 552 5.19 -0.50 -7.31
CA TYR A 552 3.76 -0.17 -7.22
C TYR A 552 2.89 -1.38 -6.82
N ALA A 553 3.25 -2.59 -7.27
CA ALA A 553 2.49 -3.81 -6.95
C ALA A 553 2.44 -4.07 -5.43
N SER A 554 3.50 -3.71 -4.71
CA SER A 554 3.57 -3.84 -3.25
C SER A 554 2.61 -2.88 -2.54
N ILE A 555 2.28 -1.71 -3.13
CA ILE A 555 1.23 -0.82 -2.61
C ILE A 555 -0.13 -1.51 -2.69
N VAL A 556 -0.45 -2.11 -3.84
CA VAL A 556 -1.73 -2.81 -4.05
C VAL A 556 -1.85 -4.02 -3.11
N ALA A 557 -0.76 -4.76 -2.91
CA ALA A 557 -0.70 -5.86 -1.95
C ALA A 557 -0.88 -5.39 -0.49
N ALA A 558 -0.32 -4.23 -0.16
CA ALA A 558 -0.50 -3.62 1.15
C ALA A 558 -1.94 -3.10 1.37
N VAL A 559 -2.59 -2.55 0.34
CA VAL A 559 -4.03 -2.20 0.39
C VAL A 559 -4.88 -3.43 0.66
N GLU A 560 -4.63 -4.54 -0.04
CA GLU A 560 -5.32 -5.81 0.22
C GLU A 560 -5.19 -6.22 1.68
N GLN A 561 -3.96 -6.19 2.20
CA GLN A 561 -3.70 -6.54 3.59
C GLN A 561 -4.38 -5.59 4.57
N GLY A 562 -4.39 -4.29 4.30
CA GLY A 562 -5.13 -3.30 5.09
C GLY A 562 -6.64 -3.58 5.13
N ARG A 563 -7.23 -4.01 4.01
CA ARG A 563 -8.65 -4.44 3.94
C ARG A 563 -8.92 -5.68 4.78
N ILE A 564 -8.00 -6.67 4.73
CA ILE A 564 -8.10 -7.90 5.54
C ILE A 564 -8.08 -7.55 7.02
N ILE A 565 -7.12 -6.74 7.45
CA ILE A 565 -6.98 -6.33 8.84
C ILE A 565 -8.24 -5.62 9.33
N TYR A 566 -8.75 -4.65 8.55
CA TYR A 566 -9.97 -3.97 8.90
C TYR A 566 -11.19 -4.90 8.97
N SER A 567 -11.31 -5.83 8.01
CA SER A 567 -12.36 -6.85 8.05
C SER A 567 -12.28 -7.69 9.33
N ASN A 568 -11.08 -8.07 9.74
CA ASN A 568 -10.86 -8.84 10.95
C ASN A 568 -11.16 -8.01 12.21
N ILE A 569 -10.80 -6.70 12.22
CA ILE A 569 -11.19 -5.77 13.29
C ILE A 569 -12.72 -5.75 13.44
N ARG A 570 -13.46 -5.64 12.35
CA ARG A 570 -14.92 -5.68 12.40
C ARG A 570 -15.46 -6.99 12.96
N LYS A 571 -14.88 -8.14 12.60
CA LYS A 571 -15.31 -9.46 13.10
C LYS A 571 -15.19 -9.56 14.60
N PHE A 572 -14.04 -9.20 15.18
CA PHE A 572 -13.90 -9.29 16.63
C PHE A 572 -14.64 -8.16 17.39
N VAL A 573 -14.78 -6.96 16.81
CA VAL A 573 -15.65 -5.92 17.38
C VAL A 573 -17.12 -6.42 17.45
N PHE A 574 -17.59 -7.04 16.37
CA PHE A 574 -18.92 -7.65 16.31
C PHE A 574 -19.07 -8.78 17.32
N PHE A 575 -18.06 -9.64 17.45
CA PHE A 575 -18.02 -10.73 18.44
C PHE A 575 -18.14 -10.18 19.86
N LEU A 576 -17.18 -9.35 20.30
CA LEU A 576 -17.12 -8.81 21.66
C LEU A 576 -18.38 -8.00 22.01
N LEU A 577 -18.81 -7.12 21.11
CA LEU A 577 -19.96 -6.26 21.39
C LEU A 577 -21.25 -7.07 21.54
N SER A 578 -21.45 -8.10 20.74
CA SER A 578 -22.64 -8.94 20.84
C SER A 578 -22.67 -9.82 22.08
N SER A 579 -21.50 -10.33 22.54
CA SER A 579 -21.36 -11.05 23.80
C SER A 579 -21.72 -10.15 24.97
N ASN A 580 -21.09 -8.96 25.07
CA ASN A 580 -21.37 -8.04 26.18
C ASN A 580 -22.84 -7.59 26.26
N VAL A 581 -23.48 -7.31 25.08
CA VAL A 581 -24.90 -6.96 25.06
C VAL A 581 -25.77 -8.10 25.55
N ALA A 582 -25.45 -9.36 25.22
CA ALA A 582 -26.19 -10.52 25.69
C ALA A 582 -25.99 -10.74 27.20
N GLU A 583 -24.77 -10.61 27.74
CA GLU A 583 -24.49 -10.68 29.17
C GLU A 583 -25.30 -9.65 29.97
N ILE A 584 -25.30 -8.42 29.50
CA ILE A 584 -26.11 -7.33 30.10
C ILE A 584 -27.58 -7.71 30.09
N MET A 585 -28.12 -8.21 28.98
CA MET A 585 -29.53 -8.54 28.86
C MET A 585 -29.92 -9.75 29.72
N VAL A 586 -29.03 -10.71 29.91
CA VAL A 586 -29.25 -11.84 30.86
C VAL A 586 -29.48 -11.32 32.28
N ILE A 587 -28.57 -10.48 32.77
CA ILE A 587 -28.69 -9.91 34.14
C ILE A 587 -29.91 -8.98 34.26
N PHE A 588 -30.07 -8.11 33.24
CA PHE A 588 -31.21 -7.15 33.23
C PHE A 588 -32.55 -7.86 33.29
N LEU A 589 -32.81 -8.83 32.43
CA LEU A 589 -34.09 -9.52 32.38
C LEU A 589 -34.30 -10.43 33.60
N ALA A 590 -33.26 -11.07 34.14
CA ALA A 590 -33.39 -11.81 35.40
C ALA A 590 -33.78 -10.88 36.56
N THR A 591 -33.13 -9.75 36.70
CA THR A 591 -33.44 -8.73 37.73
C THR A 591 -34.85 -8.15 37.56
N LEU A 592 -35.26 -7.85 36.32
CA LEU A 592 -36.59 -7.36 36.02
C LEU A 592 -37.70 -8.37 36.39
N ALA A 593 -37.40 -9.68 36.17
CA ALA A 593 -38.30 -10.78 36.53
C ALA A 593 -38.28 -11.12 38.02
N GLY A 594 -37.49 -10.46 38.86
CA GLY A 594 -37.33 -10.77 40.28
C GLY A 594 -36.60 -12.08 40.58
N LEU A 595 -35.88 -12.62 39.58
CA LEU A 595 -35.04 -13.81 39.76
C LEU A 595 -33.71 -13.42 40.42
N PRO A 596 -33.05 -14.36 41.13
CA PRO A 596 -31.70 -14.11 41.64
C PRO A 596 -30.70 -13.90 40.47
N PRO A 597 -29.56 -13.26 40.75
CA PRO A 597 -28.57 -13.00 39.71
C PRO A 597 -28.05 -14.28 39.06
N PRO A 598 -28.14 -14.48 37.74
CA PRO A 598 -27.75 -15.72 37.07
C PRO A 598 -26.24 -15.90 36.96
N LEU A 599 -25.46 -14.83 37.16
CA LEU A 599 -24.01 -14.81 37.06
C LEU A 599 -23.39 -13.97 38.16
N THR A 600 -22.28 -14.36 38.68
CA THR A 600 -21.49 -13.60 39.65
C THR A 600 -20.51 -12.65 38.92
N ALA A 601 -20.03 -11.61 39.62
CA ALA A 601 -19.07 -10.64 39.08
C ALA A 601 -17.78 -11.32 38.58
N ILE A 602 -17.33 -12.35 39.31
CA ILE A 602 -16.10 -13.06 38.96
C ILE A 602 -16.27 -13.97 37.72
N GLN A 603 -17.48 -14.50 37.50
CA GLN A 603 -17.80 -15.25 36.29
C GLN A 603 -17.87 -14.33 35.07
N LEU A 604 -18.41 -13.12 35.19
CA LEU A 604 -18.43 -12.12 34.13
C LEU A 604 -17.03 -11.66 33.76
N LEU A 605 -16.18 -11.40 34.76
CA LEU A 605 -14.79 -11.05 34.51
C LEU A 605 -14.04 -12.19 33.82
N TRP A 606 -14.31 -13.45 34.18
CA TRP A 606 -13.77 -14.63 33.51
C TRP A 606 -14.20 -14.69 32.03
N LEU A 607 -15.46 -14.48 31.73
CA LEU A 607 -16.00 -14.46 30.37
C LEU A 607 -15.25 -13.44 29.51
N ASN A 608 -15.27 -12.19 29.95
CA ASN A 608 -14.65 -11.09 29.19
C ASN A 608 -13.14 -11.26 28.97
N LEU A 609 -12.41 -11.79 29.96
CA LEU A 609 -10.95 -11.90 29.87
C LEU A 609 -10.48 -13.19 29.21
N ILE A 610 -11.06 -14.34 29.58
CA ILE A 610 -10.57 -15.66 29.16
C ILE A 610 -11.37 -16.20 27.98
N THR A 611 -12.70 -16.18 28.06
CA THR A 611 -13.56 -16.81 27.06
C THR A 611 -13.61 -15.95 25.78
N ASP A 612 -13.66 -14.64 25.91
CA ASP A 612 -13.73 -13.74 24.77
C ASP A 612 -12.37 -13.29 24.24
N GLY A 613 -11.38 -13.11 25.13
CA GLY A 613 -10.08 -12.56 24.76
C GLY A 613 -9.30 -13.39 23.75
N ALA A 614 -9.17 -14.70 24.01
CA ALA A 614 -8.41 -15.60 23.14
C ALA A 614 -9.06 -15.81 21.75
N PRO A 615 -10.38 -16.08 21.64
CA PRO A 615 -11.05 -16.14 20.33
C PRO A 615 -11.03 -14.81 19.56
N ALA A 616 -11.14 -13.67 20.23
CA ALA A 616 -11.02 -12.36 19.59
C ALA A 616 -9.65 -12.16 18.92
N LEU A 617 -8.56 -12.58 19.59
CA LEU A 617 -7.22 -12.60 19.02
C LEU A 617 -7.10 -13.57 17.83
N ALA A 618 -7.75 -14.73 17.91
CA ALA A 618 -7.77 -15.68 16.80
C ALA A 618 -8.54 -15.14 15.57
N LEU A 619 -9.62 -14.36 15.79
CA LEU A 619 -10.34 -13.64 14.73
C LEU A 619 -9.46 -12.56 14.07
N ALA A 620 -8.60 -11.90 14.83
CA ALA A 620 -7.63 -10.95 14.30
C ALA A 620 -6.63 -11.57 13.31
N MET A 621 -6.41 -12.89 13.39
CA MET A 621 -5.51 -13.67 12.52
C MET A 621 -6.27 -14.43 11.42
N GLU A 622 -7.52 -14.11 11.17
CA GLU A 622 -8.33 -14.76 10.15
C GLU A 622 -7.84 -14.41 8.75
N LYS A 623 -7.91 -15.37 7.83
CA LYS A 623 -7.59 -15.15 6.42
C LYS A 623 -8.57 -14.17 5.79
N GLY A 624 -8.10 -13.38 4.83
CA GLY A 624 -8.97 -12.48 4.07
C GLY A 624 -10.04 -13.23 3.29
N ASP A 625 -11.21 -12.60 3.16
CA ASP A 625 -12.26 -13.11 2.31
C ASP A 625 -11.77 -13.15 0.85
N PRO A 626 -12.08 -14.18 0.04
CA PRO A 626 -11.58 -14.30 -1.34
C PRO A 626 -11.98 -13.13 -2.25
N ASP A 627 -13.08 -12.47 -1.96
CA ASP A 627 -13.66 -11.35 -2.73
C ASP A 627 -13.21 -9.97 -2.22
N ILE A 628 -12.25 -9.88 -1.28
CA ILE A 628 -11.86 -8.63 -0.61
C ILE A 628 -11.39 -7.55 -1.60
N MET A 629 -10.74 -7.95 -2.70
CA MET A 629 -10.26 -7.07 -3.77
C MET A 629 -11.27 -6.88 -4.90
N SER A 630 -12.46 -7.47 -4.80
CA SER A 630 -13.60 -7.20 -5.70
C SER A 630 -14.58 -6.19 -5.10
N ARG A 631 -14.44 -5.87 -3.83
CA ARG A 631 -15.28 -4.90 -3.12
C ARG A 631 -14.76 -3.49 -3.36
N LYS A 632 -15.70 -2.51 -3.49
CA LYS A 632 -15.34 -1.10 -3.56
C LYS A 632 -14.70 -0.63 -2.25
N PRO A 633 -13.85 0.43 -2.30
CA PRO A 633 -13.32 1.04 -1.10
C PRO A 633 -14.45 1.54 -0.20
N ARG A 634 -14.20 1.51 1.08
CA ARG A 634 -15.13 1.97 2.10
C ARG A 634 -15.22 3.50 2.13
N ALA A 635 -16.42 4.03 2.31
CA ALA A 635 -16.61 5.47 2.48
C ALA A 635 -16.04 5.97 3.83
N LYS A 636 -15.51 7.19 3.85
CA LYS A 636 -15.03 7.83 5.10
C LYS A 636 -16.12 7.87 6.21
N SER A 637 -17.38 7.92 5.83
CA SER A 637 -18.53 8.01 6.75
C SER A 637 -19.12 6.66 7.16
N GLU A 638 -18.63 5.53 6.65
CA GLU A 638 -19.19 4.20 6.96
C GLU A 638 -18.93 3.81 8.42
N PRO A 639 -19.96 3.49 9.22
CA PRO A 639 -19.79 3.11 10.62
C PRO A 639 -19.13 1.72 10.73
N ILE A 640 -18.46 1.46 11.85
CA ILE A 640 -17.85 0.14 12.13
C ILE A 640 -18.95 -0.92 12.18
N ILE A 641 -20.06 -0.60 12.86
CA ILE A 641 -21.25 -1.46 12.96
C ILE A 641 -22.24 -1.02 11.90
N ASN A 642 -22.38 -1.81 10.84
CA ASN A 642 -23.38 -1.56 9.81
C ASN A 642 -24.76 -2.12 10.22
N ARG A 643 -25.78 -1.88 9.40
CA ARG A 643 -27.16 -2.36 9.68
C ARG A 643 -27.26 -3.88 9.77
N VAL A 644 -26.49 -4.60 8.97
CA VAL A 644 -26.47 -6.09 8.98
C VAL A 644 -25.88 -6.61 10.28
N MET A 645 -24.78 -6.01 10.73
CA MET A 645 -24.20 -6.33 12.04
C MET A 645 -25.15 -5.98 13.18
N GLY A 646 -25.83 -4.82 13.13
CA GLY A 646 -26.84 -4.43 14.12
C GLY A 646 -27.97 -5.46 14.23
N LEU A 647 -28.49 -5.94 13.10
CA LEU A 647 -29.47 -7.02 13.09
C LEU A 647 -28.90 -8.32 13.68
N GLY A 648 -27.68 -8.67 13.30
CA GLY A 648 -26.99 -9.83 13.87
C GLY A 648 -26.81 -9.76 15.37
N ILE A 649 -26.39 -8.58 15.91
CA ILE A 649 -26.31 -8.35 17.37
C ILE A 649 -27.69 -8.57 18.03
N THR A 650 -28.75 -8.02 17.46
CA THR A 650 -30.11 -8.14 18.04
C THR A 650 -30.58 -9.60 18.09
N ILE A 651 -30.45 -10.35 16.98
CA ILE A 651 -30.83 -11.76 16.90
C ILE A 651 -30.02 -12.60 17.91
N GLN A 652 -28.68 -12.35 17.92
CA GLN A 652 -27.78 -13.04 18.84
C GLN A 652 -28.16 -12.75 20.30
N THR A 653 -28.35 -11.50 20.65
CA THR A 653 -28.75 -11.10 22.01
C THR A 653 -30.04 -11.82 22.45
N ILE A 654 -31.06 -11.85 21.61
CA ILE A 654 -32.32 -12.54 21.94
C ILE A 654 -32.09 -14.03 22.12
N THR A 655 -31.43 -14.69 21.18
CA THR A 655 -31.25 -16.16 21.22
C THR A 655 -30.31 -16.61 22.34
N GLN A 656 -29.23 -15.88 22.57
CA GLN A 656 -28.27 -16.19 23.65
C GLN A 656 -28.88 -15.92 25.02
N THR A 657 -29.54 -14.78 25.23
CA THR A 657 -30.21 -14.46 26.47
C THR A 657 -31.31 -15.50 26.80
N THR A 658 -32.08 -15.92 25.79
CA THR A 658 -33.11 -16.94 25.97
C THR A 658 -32.47 -18.29 26.34
N ALA A 659 -31.39 -18.70 25.69
CA ALA A 659 -30.68 -19.94 25.99
C ALA A 659 -30.12 -19.96 27.42
N VAL A 660 -29.47 -18.88 27.84
CA VAL A 660 -28.84 -18.76 29.17
C VAL A 660 -29.92 -18.70 30.28
N LEU A 661 -30.96 -17.88 30.11
CA LEU A 661 -32.05 -17.83 31.09
C LEU A 661 -32.85 -19.12 31.18
N SER A 662 -32.95 -19.87 30.04
CA SER A 662 -33.56 -21.20 30.06
C SER A 662 -32.69 -22.20 30.83
N ALA A 663 -31.37 -22.20 30.66
CA ALA A 663 -30.43 -23.03 31.41
C ALA A 663 -30.48 -22.70 32.93
N PHE A 664 -30.50 -21.39 33.24
CA PHE A 664 -30.65 -20.91 34.61
C PHE A 664 -31.95 -21.40 35.24
N GLY A 665 -33.07 -21.21 34.55
CA GLY A 665 -34.40 -21.66 35.02
C GLY A 665 -34.50 -23.16 35.21
N LEU A 666 -33.91 -23.96 34.29
CA LEU A 666 -33.82 -25.43 34.46
C LEU A 666 -32.97 -25.78 35.68
N GLY A 667 -31.85 -25.10 35.90
CA GLY A 667 -31.00 -25.31 37.06
C GLY A 667 -31.73 -25.01 38.36
N LEU A 668 -32.49 -23.89 38.42
CA LEU A 668 -33.31 -23.57 39.59
C LEU A 668 -34.37 -24.64 39.84
N LEU A 669 -35.06 -25.17 38.83
CA LEU A 669 -36.07 -26.22 38.95
C LEU A 669 -35.52 -27.57 39.39
N TRP A 670 -34.35 -27.96 38.86
CA TRP A 670 -33.78 -29.27 39.13
C TRP A 670 -33.10 -29.38 40.50
N HIS A 671 -32.63 -28.26 41.05
CA HIS A 671 -31.93 -28.20 42.33
C HIS A 671 -32.81 -27.63 43.48
N LEU A 672 -34.12 -27.53 43.25
CA LEU A 672 -35.05 -27.21 44.36
C LEU A 672 -34.98 -28.31 45.41
N GLN A 673 -34.81 -27.89 46.68
CA GLN A 673 -34.75 -28.83 47.78
C GLN A 673 -36.07 -29.60 47.95
N ALA A 674 -36.00 -30.81 48.50
CA ALA A 674 -37.17 -31.64 48.84
C ALA A 674 -38.10 -30.89 49.80
N GLY A 675 -39.24 -30.45 49.29
CA GLY A 675 -40.24 -29.62 50.04
C GLY A 675 -40.55 -28.31 49.31
N ALA A 676 -39.70 -27.86 48.34
CA ALA A 676 -39.97 -26.71 47.48
C ALA A 676 -40.34 -27.14 46.03
N LEU A 677 -40.93 -28.36 45.89
CA LEU A 677 -41.37 -28.86 44.58
C LEU A 677 -42.51 -27.98 44.03
N VAL A 678 -42.53 -27.78 42.73
CA VAL A 678 -43.61 -27.07 42.05
C VAL A 678 -44.96 -27.71 42.42
N PRO A 679 -45.93 -26.97 43.00
CA PRO A 679 -47.22 -27.54 43.39
C PRO A 679 -47.91 -28.20 42.19
N PRO A 680 -48.60 -29.33 42.40
CA PRO A 680 -49.31 -30.01 41.33
C PRO A 680 -50.34 -29.07 40.69
N GLY A 681 -50.20 -28.85 39.36
CA GLY A 681 -51.10 -27.95 38.62
C GLY A 681 -50.61 -26.50 38.44
N MET A 682 -49.50 -26.11 39.06
CA MET A 682 -48.90 -24.80 38.85
C MET A 682 -47.93 -24.81 37.63
N ASN A 683 -47.95 -23.76 36.83
CA ASN A 683 -47.00 -23.63 35.72
C ASN A 683 -45.58 -23.39 36.27
N PRO A 684 -44.57 -24.19 35.88
CA PRO A 684 -43.22 -24.03 36.39
C PRO A 684 -42.64 -22.65 36.23
N ILE A 685 -42.96 -21.96 35.14
CA ILE A 685 -42.50 -20.57 34.88
C ILE A 685 -43.11 -19.60 35.88
N LEU A 686 -44.43 -19.75 36.16
CA LEU A 686 -45.12 -18.91 37.16
C LEU A 686 -44.57 -19.14 38.56
N TYR A 687 -44.19 -20.38 38.87
CA TYR A 687 -43.56 -20.74 40.14
C TYR A 687 -42.19 -20.05 40.28
N LEU A 688 -41.32 -20.12 39.25
CA LEU A 688 -40.04 -19.45 39.28
C LEU A 688 -40.14 -17.93 39.51
N LEU A 689 -41.13 -17.26 38.92
CA LEU A 689 -41.33 -15.82 39.04
C LEU A 689 -41.94 -15.38 40.39
N HIS A 690 -42.60 -16.25 41.13
CA HIS A 690 -43.27 -15.92 42.43
C HIS A 690 -42.62 -16.57 43.65
N HIS A 691 -41.56 -17.40 43.43
CA HIS A 691 -40.85 -18.07 44.54
C HIS A 691 -39.93 -17.05 45.25
N ASP A 692 -39.89 -17.15 46.61
CA ASP A 692 -38.94 -16.38 47.40
C ASP A 692 -37.57 -17.08 47.37
N TRP A 693 -36.62 -16.52 46.65
CA TRP A 693 -35.28 -17.09 46.49
C TRP A 693 -34.30 -16.77 47.61
N ARG A 694 -34.75 -16.09 48.68
CA ARG A 694 -33.91 -15.76 49.85
C ARG A 694 -33.46 -16.98 50.60
N GLY A 695 -32.12 -17.19 50.67
CA GLY A 695 -31.52 -18.32 51.36
C GLY A 695 -31.58 -19.67 50.61
N VAL A 696 -32.00 -19.68 49.35
CA VAL A 696 -31.97 -20.87 48.50
C VAL A 696 -30.58 -20.97 47.90
N ASP A 697 -30.01 -22.18 47.88
CA ASP A 697 -28.75 -22.44 47.17
C ASP A 697 -29.04 -22.48 45.68
N ILE A 698 -28.40 -21.54 44.92
CA ILE A 698 -28.57 -21.39 43.49
C ILE A 698 -27.27 -21.70 42.70
N GLN A 699 -26.23 -22.18 43.38
CA GLN A 699 -24.88 -22.39 42.80
C GLN A 699 -24.92 -23.28 41.56
N ALA A 700 -25.71 -24.36 41.57
CA ALA A 700 -25.86 -25.24 40.41
C ALA A 700 -26.52 -24.52 39.22
N ALA A 701 -27.56 -23.69 39.47
CA ALA A 701 -28.24 -22.91 38.44
C ALA A 701 -27.29 -21.85 37.85
N GLU A 702 -26.55 -21.10 38.68
CA GLU A 702 -25.52 -20.16 38.23
C GLU A 702 -24.45 -20.85 37.40
N THR A 703 -24.01 -22.05 37.78
CA THR A 703 -23.03 -22.82 36.99
C THR A 703 -23.59 -23.20 35.63
N MET A 704 -24.86 -23.65 35.55
CA MET A 704 -25.51 -23.97 34.28
C MET A 704 -25.60 -22.72 33.40
N ALA A 705 -25.95 -21.55 33.95
CA ALA A 705 -25.99 -20.28 33.21
C ALA A 705 -24.59 -19.86 32.71
N PHE A 706 -23.57 -19.91 33.58
CA PHE A 706 -22.19 -19.58 33.27
C PHE A 706 -21.61 -20.48 32.17
N VAL A 707 -21.76 -21.78 32.25
CA VAL A 707 -21.27 -22.72 31.26
C VAL A 707 -22.01 -22.59 29.94
N THR A 708 -23.36 -22.38 29.97
CA THR A 708 -24.14 -22.13 28.76
C THR A 708 -23.66 -20.87 28.04
N LEU A 709 -23.46 -19.78 28.77
CA LEU A 709 -23.00 -18.52 28.20
C LEU A 709 -21.62 -18.65 27.61
N SER A 710 -20.66 -19.26 28.34
CA SER A 710 -19.31 -19.55 27.87
C SER A 710 -19.31 -20.34 26.57
N LEU A 711 -20.09 -21.41 26.48
CA LEU A 711 -20.17 -22.24 25.26
C LEU A 711 -20.87 -21.50 24.12
N CYS A 712 -21.91 -20.68 24.39
CA CYS A 712 -22.51 -19.83 23.37
C CYS A 712 -21.46 -18.93 22.69
N GLU A 713 -20.61 -18.28 23.47
CA GLU A 713 -19.54 -17.39 22.98
C GLU A 713 -18.48 -18.14 22.18
N LEU A 714 -18.03 -19.29 22.69
CA LEU A 714 -17.04 -20.13 21.99
C LEU A 714 -17.56 -20.67 20.65
N PHE A 715 -18.83 -21.09 20.58
CA PHE A 715 -19.46 -21.50 19.32
C PHE A 715 -19.66 -20.32 18.37
N ARG A 716 -20.01 -19.16 18.93
CA ARG A 716 -20.13 -17.92 18.16
C ARG A 716 -18.80 -17.49 17.54
N ALA A 717 -17.66 -17.65 18.19
CA ALA A 717 -16.36 -17.33 17.64
C ALA A 717 -16.12 -18.00 16.27
N TYR A 718 -16.69 -19.20 16.05
CA TYR A 718 -16.64 -19.85 14.74
C TYR A 718 -17.60 -19.23 13.72
N THR A 719 -18.80 -18.86 14.14
CA THR A 719 -19.80 -18.33 13.21
C THR A 719 -19.49 -16.92 12.76
N VAL A 720 -18.90 -16.08 13.61
CA VAL A 720 -18.50 -14.69 13.29
C VAL A 720 -17.34 -14.59 12.31
N ARG A 721 -16.65 -15.66 11.95
CA ARG A 721 -15.49 -15.66 11.01
C ARG A 721 -15.83 -15.08 9.64
N SER A 722 -17.10 -15.07 9.24
CA SER A 722 -17.60 -14.35 8.08
C SER A 722 -19.00 -13.82 8.29
N GLU A 723 -19.27 -12.62 7.78
CA GLU A 723 -20.60 -12.00 7.81
C GLU A 723 -21.60 -12.70 6.89
N ARG A 724 -21.15 -13.34 5.81
CA ARG A 724 -22.01 -13.93 4.75
C ARG A 724 -21.77 -15.42 4.50
N ALA A 725 -20.53 -15.88 4.56
CA ALA A 725 -20.19 -17.27 4.27
C ALA A 725 -20.51 -18.17 5.47
N SER A 726 -21.06 -19.36 5.21
CA SER A 726 -21.27 -20.37 6.23
C SER A 726 -19.93 -20.90 6.75
N ILE A 727 -19.91 -21.29 8.02
CA ILE A 727 -18.74 -21.93 8.65
C ILE A 727 -18.28 -23.18 7.87
N PHE A 728 -19.19 -23.90 7.26
CA PHE A 728 -18.88 -25.09 6.44
C PHE A 728 -18.22 -24.72 5.12
N GLN A 729 -18.49 -23.55 4.55
CA GLN A 729 -17.85 -23.04 3.33
C GLN A 729 -16.44 -22.53 3.58
N ILE A 730 -16.23 -21.89 4.74
CA ILE A 730 -14.91 -21.37 5.15
C ILE A 730 -14.01 -22.53 5.59
N GLY A 731 -14.63 -23.62 6.12
CA GLY A 731 -13.95 -24.74 6.78
C GLY A 731 -13.74 -24.45 8.26
N VAL A 732 -14.35 -25.29 9.10
CA VAL A 732 -14.32 -25.18 10.57
C VAL A 732 -12.87 -25.11 11.07
N PHE A 733 -11.98 -25.95 10.53
CA PHE A 733 -10.59 -26.11 10.98
C PHE A 733 -9.58 -25.27 10.19
N SER A 734 -10.00 -24.34 9.33
CA SER A 734 -9.10 -23.56 8.47
C SER A 734 -8.23 -22.54 9.23
N ASN A 735 -8.68 -22.06 10.40
CA ASN A 735 -7.91 -21.19 11.29
C ASN A 735 -7.37 -21.99 12.50
N LYS A 736 -6.07 -22.27 12.49
CA LYS A 736 -5.40 -23.02 13.57
C LYS A 736 -5.45 -22.30 14.91
N TYR A 737 -5.34 -20.98 14.90
CA TYR A 737 -5.34 -20.16 16.10
C TYR A 737 -6.71 -20.20 16.79
N MET A 738 -7.78 -20.26 16.03
CA MET A 738 -9.14 -20.44 16.56
C MET A 738 -9.28 -21.78 17.28
N GLN A 739 -8.71 -22.87 16.73
CA GLN A 739 -8.75 -24.18 17.38
C GLN A 739 -8.02 -24.15 18.72
N TYR A 740 -6.84 -23.52 18.78
CA TYR A 740 -6.09 -23.39 20.02
C TYR A 740 -6.82 -22.49 21.04
N ALA A 741 -7.33 -21.36 20.60
CA ALA A 741 -8.05 -20.43 21.48
C ALA A 741 -9.28 -21.09 22.11
N VAL A 742 -10.15 -21.68 21.31
CA VAL A 742 -11.38 -22.34 21.79
C VAL A 742 -11.04 -23.58 22.62
N GLY A 743 -10.07 -24.41 22.20
CA GLY A 743 -9.64 -25.59 22.94
C GLY A 743 -9.10 -25.23 24.32
N VAL A 744 -8.27 -24.21 24.44
CA VAL A 744 -7.76 -23.73 25.73
C VAL A 744 -8.89 -23.14 26.58
N SER A 745 -9.79 -22.34 26.02
CA SER A 745 -10.93 -21.79 26.77
C SER A 745 -11.87 -22.86 27.30
N ILE A 746 -12.17 -23.90 26.50
CA ILE A 746 -12.95 -25.06 26.96
C ILE A 746 -12.23 -25.82 28.08
N ALA A 747 -10.92 -26.07 27.93
CA ALA A 747 -10.14 -26.75 28.94
C ALA A 747 -10.14 -25.99 30.28
N LEU A 748 -9.96 -24.69 30.24
CA LEU A 748 -10.01 -23.81 31.40
C LEU A 748 -11.40 -23.78 32.03
N LEU A 749 -12.46 -23.71 31.23
CA LEU A 749 -13.85 -23.77 31.70
C LEU A 749 -14.13 -25.08 32.45
N LEU A 750 -13.70 -26.21 31.89
CA LEU A 750 -13.82 -27.51 32.55
C LEU A 750 -13.03 -27.57 33.86
N ILE A 751 -11.83 -27.00 33.91
CA ILE A 751 -11.01 -26.93 35.14
C ILE A 751 -11.73 -26.16 36.24
N VAL A 752 -12.34 -25.02 35.94
CA VAL A 752 -13.08 -24.20 36.91
C VAL A 752 -14.33 -24.92 37.46
N CYS A 753 -14.98 -25.73 36.64
CA CYS A 753 -16.15 -26.52 37.09
C CYS A 753 -15.77 -27.82 37.83
N ALA A 754 -14.61 -28.44 37.48
CA ALA A 754 -14.25 -29.75 37.97
C ALA A 754 -13.31 -29.73 39.18
N VAL A 755 -12.51 -28.69 39.38
CA VAL A 755 -11.49 -28.63 40.42
C VAL A 755 -12.09 -28.09 41.74
N PRO A 756 -12.19 -28.91 42.83
CA PRO A 756 -12.84 -28.49 44.06
C PRO A 756 -12.27 -27.23 44.72
N PHE A 757 -10.98 -26.96 44.55
CA PHE A 757 -10.34 -25.74 45.09
C PHE A 757 -10.80 -24.46 44.38
N LEU A 758 -11.17 -24.52 43.09
CA LEU A 758 -11.60 -23.37 42.29
C LEU A 758 -13.10 -23.12 42.41
N GLN A 759 -13.91 -24.14 42.72
CA GLN A 759 -15.35 -24.01 42.80
C GLN A 759 -15.84 -22.92 43.77
N PRO A 760 -15.30 -22.78 44.99
CA PRO A 760 -15.69 -21.70 45.88
C PRO A 760 -15.34 -20.30 45.36
N ILE A 761 -14.23 -20.21 44.61
CA ILE A 761 -13.76 -18.90 44.05
C ILE A 761 -14.69 -18.43 42.96
N PHE A 762 -15.08 -19.33 42.05
CA PHE A 762 -15.93 -19.04 40.92
C PHE A 762 -17.42 -19.27 41.15
N ASN A 763 -17.79 -19.71 42.34
CA ASN A 763 -19.15 -20.14 42.72
C ASN A 763 -19.72 -21.16 41.70
N THR A 764 -18.94 -22.24 41.42
CA THR A 764 -19.31 -23.26 40.45
C THR A 764 -19.59 -24.60 41.15
N HIS A 765 -20.44 -25.41 40.51
CA HIS A 765 -20.81 -26.74 40.95
C HIS A 765 -20.48 -27.78 39.88
N PHE A 766 -20.25 -29.04 40.30
CA PHE A 766 -20.02 -30.13 39.35
C PHE A 766 -21.33 -30.51 38.65
N LEU A 767 -21.38 -30.36 37.31
CA LEU A 767 -22.57 -30.64 36.51
C LEU A 767 -22.69 -32.13 36.22
N SER A 768 -23.87 -32.70 36.39
CA SER A 768 -24.27 -34.06 35.97
C SER A 768 -24.33 -34.20 34.45
N THR A 769 -24.38 -35.44 33.96
CA THR A 769 -24.47 -35.73 32.51
C THR A 769 -25.73 -35.09 31.88
N THR A 770 -26.85 -35.10 32.58
CA THR A 770 -28.11 -34.49 32.10
C THR A 770 -28.01 -32.98 31.98
N GLU A 771 -27.37 -32.33 32.94
CA GLU A 771 -27.11 -30.87 32.90
C GLU A 771 -26.16 -30.50 31.76
N TRP A 772 -25.10 -31.26 31.54
CA TRP A 772 -24.20 -31.06 30.39
C TRP A 772 -24.95 -31.17 29.05
N ILE A 773 -25.83 -32.17 28.91
CA ILE A 773 -26.64 -32.32 27.67
C ILE A 773 -27.56 -31.12 27.47
N ALA A 774 -28.23 -30.64 28.53
CA ALA A 774 -29.08 -29.44 28.44
C ALA A 774 -28.29 -28.21 28.12
N VAL A 775 -27.17 -27.97 28.79
CA VAL A 775 -26.29 -26.80 28.58
C VAL A 775 -25.73 -26.77 27.17
N ILE A 776 -25.19 -27.90 26.66
CA ILE A 776 -24.64 -27.98 25.30
C ILE A 776 -25.76 -27.78 24.26
N GLY A 777 -26.91 -28.42 24.47
CA GLY A 777 -28.07 -28.29 23.57
C GLY A 777 -28.53 -26.83 23.43
N LEU A 778 -28.66 -26.14 24.57
CA LEU A 778 -29.05 -24.71 24.62
C LEU A 778 -27.97 -23.81 24.01
N ALA A 779 -26.70 -24.09 24.26
CA ALA A 779 -25.58 -23.29 23.74
C ALA A 779 -25.42 -23.36 22.20
N LEU A 780 -25.94 -24.39 21.55
CA LEU A 780 -25.94 -24.52 20.09
C LEU A 780 -27.01 -23.64 19.41
N ILE A 781 -28.06 -23.23 20.11
CA ILE A 781 -29.19 -22.48 19.53
C ILE A 781 -28.74 -21.14 18.90
N PRO A 782 -27.95 -20.28 19.57
CA PRO A 782 -27.51 -19.03 18.99
C PRO A 782 -26.61 -19.24 17.73
N ALA A 783 -25.73 -20.21 17.76
CA ALA A 783 -24.87 -20.52 16.60
C ALA A 783 -25.69 -21.00 15.38
N PHE A 784 -26.70 -21.84 15.62
CA PHE A 784 -27.62 -22.27 14.56
C PHE A 784 -28.44 -21.11 14.02
N SER A 785 -28.97 -20.25 14.87
CA SER A 785 -29.71 -19.04 14.49
C SER A 785 -28.89 -18.11 13.60
N GLU A 786 -27.61 -17.94 13.88
CA GLU A 786 -26.73 -17.11 13.08
C GLU A 786 -26.49 -17.71 11.67
N GLU A 787 -26.28 -19.03 11.58
CA GLU A 787 -26.13 -19.70 10.28
C GLU A 787 -27.40 -19.63 9.44
N VAL A 788 -28.59 -19.70 10.07
CA VAL A 788 -29.87 -19.46 9.38
C VAL A 788 -29.96 -18.01 8.89
N THR A 789 -29.57 -17.04 9.71
CA THR A 789 -29.54 -15.62 9.32
C THR A 789 -28.64 -15.40 8.11
N LYS A 790 -27.44 -15.97 8.11
CA LYS A 790 -26.52 -15.92 6.96
C LYS A 790 -27.10 -16.55 5.69
N PHE A 791 -27.87 -17.63 5.84
CA PHE A 791 -28.53 -18.26 4.71
C PHE A 791 -29.53 -17.30 4.02
N PHE A 792 -30.31 -16.54 4.80
CA PHE A 792 -31.22 -15.54 4.26
C PHE A 792 -30.49 -14.33 3.67
N LEU A 793 -29.44 -13.82 4.33
CA LEU A 793 -28.64 -12.71 3.83
C LEU A 793 -27.96 -13.01 2.49
N ARG A 794 -27.59 -14.26 2.23
CA ARG A 794 -27.03 -14.69 0.94
C ARG A 794 -28.05 -14.71 -0.20
N ARG A 795 -29.34 -14.90 0.11
CA ARG A 795 -30.42 -14.88 -0.86
C ARG A 795 -30.89 -13.49 -1.25
N GLN A 796 -30.67 -12.51 -0.39
CA GLN A 796 -30.85 -11.11 -0.76
C GLN A 796 -29.65 -10.71 -1.64
N LYS A 797 -29.82 -10.80 -2.96
CA LYS A 797 -28.88 -10.22 -3.92
C LYS A 797 -28.84 -8.71 -3.69
N ASP A 798 -27.61 -8.17 -3.74
CA ASP A 798 -27.30 -6.74 -3.65
C ASP A 798 -28.12 -5.91 -4.59
#